data_758f71fc377a949d16fee076abc77778
#
_entry.id   758f71fc377a949d16fee076abc77778
#
_cell.length_a   1.000
_cell.length_b   1.000
_cell.length_c   1.000
_cell.angle_alpha   90.00
_cell.angle_beta   90.00
_cell.angle_gamma   90.00
#
_symmetry.space_group_name_H-M   'P 1'
#
loop_
_entity.id
_entity.type
_entity.pdbx_description
1 polymer ?
#
loop_
_entity_poly.entity_id
_entity_poly.type
_entity_poly.pdbx_seq_one_letter_code
_entity_poly.pdbx_strand_id
1 'polypeptide(L)'
;MTVAYSIFKGFFDSGATRVGDVIEKASKGNLDDTINISSKGTDTSTVDNMDIPIEDNVDVPIETVDNVDVPIETVDVEKEAEALLDTTAPVNRERQSDVSFDGRNYNLINVTDSDELVRIIDYVGSQNDNFINARGGGPKSHSETIAKSRASSLAELEKIIGYKLGDGVTDQRIFGARQLLQESADNLKTMANKIAAGDADDAFKLKFRQAISSHVAIQQSTAGMAADAGRALNAFRIPVGAGTSSESSIYRSQLQQTLEKFGGDSATKQLAEVILNAEDLEQITKTLHKAHFAKSSDIILEIWINGLLSSPATHMVNTISNQVVAILAIPERFVSATFSKLLRTKDGIQYQEAMGQIYGLWYGMRDGFVLAGRALKTGEPTDPAMKYEARRYNAFHSENFDHLLGSKINIKEGSGVAKGIDFMGDWVVRLPTRFLAAEDEYFKAVGYRMELNALAYRTAKAEGHKGADLANRIRELIENPTEEIHLGASNMARYQTFTNDLGDNGKAVQKMINNFPPFKFIAPFVRTPVNIVKYVSHRTPFNKKMWEDVAAGGVKRDVALARMSLGSLTLGMMYSYALEGKITGRGPQDKKTRDALRLTGWQPYSVYHDGKYYAYNRLDPVGMFLGLAADTAEIMHYADNADSSEVALASIMAVAKNLENKTYLEGVSRFVQAFEDPDRYMESYLGNLVSSLKPYTSLVGQVERTLDPEVSAVYSIMDRIYSQTPSLSSELPPRRNIWGDAIVLQGGLGWDFVSPVYMSYDTNDAVADELVALEVGVSMPSKKLGQGKFAVELTPQQYDRLVVIAGKEVTKTRGGNKLNMHDFLEYMINSEMYSKWEGTGPDSKKAIYLKDMMNEFKGKALIQLKKEFPDLVTQLKKAEEKRKKAYLGK
;
A
#
# COMPACT_ATOMS: atom_id res chain seq x y z
N MET A 1 -34.54 1.66 19.62
CA MET A 1 -34.55 0.19 19.56
C MET A 1 -35.55 -0.36 18.55
N THR A 2 -36.81 0.08 18.54
CA THR A 2 -37.84 -0.46 17.63
C THR A 2 -37.54 -0.17 16.15
N VAL A 3 -37.02 1.03 15.80
CA VAL A 3 -36.71 1.42 14.42
C VAL A 3 -35.47 0.70 13.92
N ALA A 4 -34.40 0.61 14.72
CA ALA A 4 -33.20 -0.14 14.38
C ALA A 4 -33.50 -1.63 14.20
N TYR A 5 -34.36 -2.19 15.07
CA TYR A 5 -34.87 -3.56 14.94
C TYR A 5 -35.71 -3.75 13.67
N SER A 6 -36.56 -2.77 13.30
CA SER A 6 -37.36 -2.82 12.06
C SER A 6 -36.49 -2.71 10.81
N ILE A 7 -35.50 -1.82 10.82
CA ILE A 7 -34.54 -1.66 9.71
C ILE A 7 -33.69 -2.92 9.60
N PHE A 8 -33.21 -3.45 10.72
CA PHE A 8 -32.47 -4.69 10.78
C PHE A 8 -33.31 -5.89 10.40
N LYS A 9 -34.55 -5.95 10.90
CA LYS A 9 -35.53 -6.96 10.51
C LYS A 9 -35.87 -6.86 9.03
N GLY A 10 -36.03 -5.65 8.47
CA GLY A 10 -36.18 -5.42 7.02
C GLY A 10 -34.96 -5.81 6.22
N PHE A 11 -33.73 -5.58 6.74
CA PHE A 11 -32.47 -6.00 6.14
C PHE A 11 -32.27 -7.52 6.25
N PHE A 12 -32.58 -8.11 7.40
CA PHE A 12 -32.57 -9.57 7.61
C PHE A 12 -33.75 -10.25 6.92
N ASP A 13 -34.94 -9.68 6.94
CA ASP A 13 -36.08 -10.22 6.23
C ASP A 13 -35.90 -10.08 4.71
N SER A 14 -35.35 -8.97 4.17
CA SER A 14 -35.01 -8.84 2.73
C SER A 14 -33.74 -9.60 2.35
N GLY A 15 -32.73 -9.64 3.16
CA GLY A 15 -31.52 -10.45 2.97
C GLY A 15 -31.76 -11.93 3.31
N ALA A 16 -32.42 -12.23 4.41
CA ALA A 16 -32.80 -13.60 4.80
C ALA A 16 -33.98 -14.14 3.96
N THR A 17 -34.90 -13.31 3.51
CA THR A 17 -35.93 -13.69 2.54
C THR A 17 -35.28 -13.96 1.20
N ARG A 18 -34.34 -13.14 0.72
CA ARG A 18 -33.55 -13.45 -0.50
C ARG A 18 -32.63 -14.65 -0.32
N VAL A 19 -31.99 -14.79 0.81
CA VAL A 19 -31.19 -15.99 1.13
C VAL A 19 -32.12 -17.19 1.36
N GLY A 20 -33.27 -17.03 2.03
CA GLY A 20 -34.32 -18.02 2.19
C GLY A 20 -34.91 -18.45 0.84
N ASP A 21 -35.28 -17.51 -0.01
CA ASP A 21 -35.79 -17.74 -1.37
C ASP A 21 -34.73 -18.39 -2.28
N VAL A 22 -33.46 -18.03 -2.16
CA VAL A 22 -32.36 -18.66 -2.88
C VAL A 22 -32.10 -20.06 -2.36
N ILE A 23 -32.17 -20.27 -1.05
CA ILE A 23 -32.05 -21.61 -0.43
C ILE A 23 -33.23 -22.48 -0.84
N GLU A 24 -34.45 -21.95 -0.82
CA GLU A 24 -35.65 -22.68 -1.22
C GLU A 24 -35.68 -22.97 -2.72
N LYS A 25 -35.27 -22.01 -3.59
CA LYS A 25 -35.14 -22.22 -5.04
C LYS A 25 -33.99 -23.15 -5.42
N ALA A 26 -32.86 -23.06 -4.73
CA ALA A 26 -31.73 -23.97 -4.91
C ALA A 26 -32.09 -25.41 -4.47
N SER A 27 -32.87 -25.57 -3.42
CA SER A 27 -33.35 -26.87 -2.97
C SER A 27 -34.38 -27.51 -3.91
N LYS A 28 -35.11 -26.69 -4.68
CA LYS A 28 -36.10 -27.10 -5.69
C LYS A 28 -35.56 -27.24 -7.12
N GLY A 29 -34.26 -26.98 -7.36
CA GLY A 29 -33.61 -27.14 -8.64
C GLY A 29 -33.91 -26.09 -9.71
N ASN A 30 -34.58 -24.98 -9.37
CA ASN A 30 -34.95 -23.91 -10.29
C ASN A 30 -34.11 -22.65 -10.03
N LEU A 31 -32.97 -22.56 -10.68
CA LEU A 31 -32.06 -21.41 -10.56
C LEU A 31 -32.21 -20.36 -11.68
N ASP A 32 -32.89 -20.68 -12.79
CA ASP A 32 -32.96 -19.82 -13.97
C ASP A 32 -33.86 -18.58 -13.81
N ASP A 33 -34.80 -18.58 -12.88
CA ASP A 33 -35.73 -17.46 -12.66
C ASP A 33 -35.19 -16.32 -11.76
N THR A 34 -34.02 -16.48 -11.16
CA THR A 34 -33.47 -15.51 -10.20
C THR A 34 -32.69 -14.35 -10.87
N ILE A 35 -32.33 -14.47 -12.15
CA ILE A 35 -31.49 -13.49 -12.86
C ILE A 35 -32.33 -12.32 -13.40
N ASN A 36 -33.66 -12.48 -13.53
CA ASN A 36 -34.52 -11.51 -14.20
C ASN A 36 -35.18 -10.45 -13.30
N ILE A 37 -34.87 -10.39 -12.00
CA ILE A 37 -35.49 -9.44 -11.07
C ILE A 37 -34.72 -8.11 -10.95
N SER A 38 -33.48 -8.06 -11.49
CA SER A 38 -32.60 -6.86 -11.38
C SER A 38 -32.76 -5.83 -12.51
N SER A 39 -33.59 -6.07 -13.53
CA SER A 39 -33.67 -5.18 -14.69
C SER A 39 -35.01 -4.45 -14.89
N LYS A 40 -35.92 -4.50 -13.92
CA LYS A 40 -37.18 -3.72 -13.98
C LYS A 40 -37.32 -2.82 -12.75
N GLY A 41 -37.05 -1.56 -12.95
CA GLY A 41 -37.54 -0.48 -12.10
C GLY A 41 -36.47 0.43 -11.52
N THR A 42 -35.95 1.33 -12.32
CA THR A 42 -35.76 2.73 -11.91
C THR A 42 -35.80 3.60 -13.16
N ASP A 43 -36.96 4.19 -13.38
CA ASP A 43 -37.12 5.39 -14.19
C ASP A 43 -36.35 6.51 -13.48
N THR A 44 -35.23 6.90 -14.03
CA THR A 44 -34.53 8.13 -13.63
C THR A 44 -34.78 9.18 -14.69
N SER A 45 -35.90 9.87 -14.57
CA SER A 45 -36.06 11.20 -15.16
C SER A 45 -35.71 12.24 -14.11
N THR A 46 -34.80 13.11 -14.49
CA THR A 46 -34.35 14.39 -13.92
C THR A 46 -32.99 14.39 -13.22
N VAL A 47 -31.94 14.58 -14.02
CA VAL A 47 -30.90 15.57 -13.77
C VAL A 47 -30.46 16.16 -15.09
N ASP A 48 -30.79 17.43 -15.27
CA ASP A 48 -30.39 18.25 -16.41
C ASP A 48 -28.93 18.65 -16.42
N ASN A 49 -28.34 18.57 -17.61
CA ASN A 49 -27.25 19.38 -18.15
C ASN A 49 -25.87 19.41 -17.51
N MET A 50 -24.97 18.65 -18.09
CA MET A 50 -23.65 19.15 -18.47
C MET A 50 -23.22 18.50 -19.80
N ASP A 51 -23.19 19.28 -20.87
CA ASP A 51 -22.76 18.91 -22.20
C ASP A 51 -21.26 18.60 -22.25
N ILE A 52 -20.92 17.39 -22.67
CA ILE A 52 -19.62 17.07 -23.23
C ILE A 52 -19.89 16.41 -24.60
N PRO A 53 -19.35 16.93 -25.70
CA PRO A 53 -19.61 16.37 -27.03
C PRO A 53 -18.89 15.03 -27.20
N ILE A 54 -19.66 14.03 -27.57
CA ILE A 54 -19.14 12.76 -28.11
C ILE A 54 -19.37 12.82 -29.59
N GLU A 55 -18.28 12.81 -30.39
CA GLU A 55 -18.36 12.63 -31.82
C GLU A 55 -18.77 11.19 -32.15
N ASP A 56 -19.85 11.10 -32.93
CA ASP A 56 -20.40 9.87 -33.47
C ASP A 56 -19.64 9.38 -34.70
N ASN A 57 -19.79 8.07 -34.91
CA ASN A 57 -19.65 7.29 -36.13
C ASN A 57 -18.30 6.64 -36.47
N VAL A 58 -18.27 5.33 -36.24
CA VAL A 58 -17.91 4.42 -37.35
C VAL A 58 -18.73 3.14 -37.19
N ASP A 59 -19.67 2.94 -38.07
CA ASP A 59 -20.36 1.69 -38.37
C ASP A 59 -19.37 0.69 -39.01
N VAL A 60 -19.22 -0.49 -38.44
CA VAL A 60 -18.59 -1.64 -39.06
C VAL A 60 -19.64 -2.76 -39.13
N PRO A 61 -19.97 -3.29 -40.31
CA PRO A 61 -20.97 -4.36 -40.47
C PRO A 61 -20.43 -5.71 -39.90
N ILE A 62 -21.27 -6.37 -39.11
CA ILE A 62 -21.05 -7.74 -38.70
C ILE A 62 -21.45 -8.65 -39.85
N GLU A 63 -20.48 -9.18 -40.59
CA GLU A 63 -20.70 -10.35 -41.45
C GLU A 63 -20.67 -11.63 -40.63
N THR A 64 -21.75 -12.34 -40.64
CA THR A 64 -21.89 -13.72 -40.15
C THR A 64 -21.10 -14.65 -41.06
N VAL A 65 -20.07 -15.27 -40.57
CA VAL A 65 -19.36 -16.35 -41.27
C VAL A 65 -19.86 -17.67 -40.74
N ASP A 66 -20.51 -18.39 -41.62
CA ASP A 66 -20.97 -19.78 -41.43
C ASP A 66 -19.79 -20.77 -41.16
N ASN A 67 -20.12 -21.80 -40.46
CA ASN A 67 -19.32 -22.96 -40.09
C ASN A 67 -18.26 -23.37 -41.12
N VAL A 68 -16.99 -23.33 -40.73
CA VAL A 68 -15.93 -24.07 -41.35
C VAL A 68 -15.39 -25.07 -40.32
N ASP A 69 -15.70 -26.35 -40.51
CA ASP A 69 -15.06 -27.46 -39.81
C ASP A 69 -13.55 -27.44 -40.17
N VAL A 70 -12.73 -26.99 -39.24
CA VAL A 70 -11.29 -27.17 -39.27
C VAL A 70 -10.98 -28.36 -38.37
N PRO A 71 -10.28 -29.43 -38.86
CA PRO A 71 -9.86 -30.51 -37.99
C PRO A 71 -8.93 -29.94 -36.90
N ILE A 72 -9.27 -30.18 -35.67
CA ILE A 72 -8.39 -29.90 -34.52
C ILE A 72 -7.28 -30.98 -34.59
N GLU A 73 -6.15 -30.66 -35.24
CA GLU A 73 -4.92 -31.39 -34.97
C GLU A 73 -4.58 -31.11 -33.50
N THR A 74 -4.55 -32.18 -32.73
CA THR A 74 -4.06 -32.17 -31.35
C THR A 74 -2.56 -31.82 -31.42
N VAL A 75 -2.27 -30.56 -31.27
CA VAL A 75 -0.90 -30.05 -31.05
C VAL A 75 -0.43 -30.62 -29.72
N ASP A 76 0.67 -31.36 -29.79
CA ASP A 76 1.30 -31.97 -28.63
C ASP A 76 1.91 -30.88 -27.74
N VAL A 77 1.11 -30.40 -26.79
CA VAL A 77 1.41 -29.30 -25.93
C VAL A 77 2.67 -29.52 -25.07
N GLU A 78 3.01 -30.79 -24.80
CA GLU A 78 4.26 -31.14 -24.12
C GLU A 78 5.50 -30.82 -24.97
N LYS A 79 5.44 -31.05 -26.28
CA LYS A 79 6.56 -30.70 -27.18
C LYS A 79 6.72 -29.23 -27.41
N GLU A 80 5.63 -28.43 -27.42
CA GLU A 80 5.72 -26.97 -27.45
C GLU A 80 6.19 -26.41 -26.13
N ALA A 81 5.82 -27.00 -25.00
CA ALA A 81 6.29 -26.61 -23.68
C ALA A 81 7.78 -26.96 -23.48
N GLU A 82 8.25 -28.11 -23.96
CA GLU A 82 9.67 -28.44 -24.01
C GLU A 82 10.44 -27.52 -24.97
N ALA A 83 9.86 -27.13 -26.11
CA ALA A 83 10.48 -26.19 -27.04
C ALA A 83 10.53 -24.76 -26.49
N LEU A 84 9.62 -24.37 -25.56
CA LEU A 84 9.65 -23.08 -24.85
C LEU A 84 10.60 -23.10 -23.63
N LEU A 85 10.82 -24.27 -23.04
CA LEU A 85 11.80 -24.50 -21.97
C LEU A 85 13.19 -24.89 -22.53
N ASP A 86 13.22 -25.38 -23.74
CA ASP A 86 14.49 -25.63 -24.45
C ASP A 86 15.11 -24.26 -24.80
N THR A 87 16.13 -23.90 -24.03
CA THR A 87 16.97 -22.73 -24.31
C THR A 87 17.62 -22.78 -25.68
N THR A 88 17.41 -23.85 -26.42
CA THR A 88 17.84 -24.10 -27.82
C THR A 88 16.73 -23.79 -28.84
N ALA A 89 15.51 -23.38 -28.44
CA ALA A 89 14.46 -23.04 -29.40
C ALA A 89 14.90 -21.89 -30.32
N PRO A 90 14.73 -22.00 -31.63
CA PRO A 90 15.53 -21.25 -32.60
C PRO A 90 15.00 -19.82 -32.80
N VAL A 91 15.63 -18.91 -32.08
CA VAL A 91 15.82 -17.57 -32.63
C VAL A 91 17.21 -17.57 -33.27
N ASN A 92 17.28 -17.90 -34.55
CA ASN A 92 18.51 -17.97 -35.35
C ASN A 92 19.62 -18.87 -34.72
N ARG A 93 19.57 -20.17 -34.92
CA ARG A 93 20.62 -21.13 -34.49
C ARG A 93 22.03 -20.79 -34.94
N GLU A 94 22.21 -19.89 -35.86
CA GLU A 94 23.52 -19.45 -36.35
C GLU A 94 24.22 -18.38 -35.51
N ARG A 95 23.54 -17.76 -34.48
CA ARG A 95 24.10 -16.65 -33.67
C ARG A 95 23.82 -16.70 -32.18
N GLN A 96 23.23 -17.79 -31.64
CA GLN A 96 23.19 -17.96 -30.19
C GLN A 96 24.52 -18.56 -29.75
N SER A 97 25.20 -17.81 -28.90
CA SER A 97 26.39 -18.24 -28.21
C SER A 97 26.06 -19.30 -27.15
N ASP A 98 25.74 -20.52 -27.60
CA ASP A 98 25.94 -21.69 -26.78
C ASP A 98 27.46 -21.89 -26.71
N VAL A 99 28.06 -21.28 -25.70
CA VAL A 99 29.51 -21.42 -25.49
C VAL A 99 29.77 -22.80 -24.94
N SER A 100 30.43 -23.67 -25.69
CA SER A 100 30.89 -24.96 -25.20
C SER A 100 32.11 -24.76 -24.31
N PHE A 101 31.99 -25.08 -23.03
CA PHE A 101 33.04 -25.07 -22.05
C PHE A 101 33.08 -26.39 -21.29
N ASP A 102 34.25 -27.02 -21.18
CA ASP A 102 34.41 -28.37 -20.57
C ASP A 102 33.45 -29.42 -21.13
N GLY A 103 33.11 -29.36 -22.43
CA GLY A 103 32.17 -30.28 -23.08
C GLY A 103 30.67 -30.02 -22.74
N ARG A 104 30.34 -28.92 -22.11
CA ARG A 104 28.98 -28.47 -21.84
C ARG A 104 28.68 -27.21 -22.67
N ASN A 105 27.46 -27.14 -23.17
CA ASN A 105 26.96 -25.91 -23.80
C ASN A 105 26.39 -25.00 -22.72
N TYR A 106 26.88 -23.77 -22.62
CA TYR A 106 26.41 -22.77 -21.68
C TYR A 106 25.63 -21.67 -22.40
N ASN A 107 24.39 -21.51 -22.01
CA ASN A 107 23.63 -20.30 -22.34
C ASN A 107 23.91 -19.22 -21.28
N LEU A 108 24.36 -18.04 -21.68
CA LEU A 108 24.67 -16.94 -20.76
C LEU A 108 23.51 -16.54 -19.85
N ILE A 109 22.27 -16.76 -20.30
CA ILE A 109 21.05 -16.53 -19.48
C ILE A 109 21.00 -17.48 -18.28
N ASN A 110 21.58 -18.66 -18.36
CA ASN A 110 21.55 -19.67 -17.30
C ASN A 110 22.73 -19.58 -16.33
N VAL A 111 23.76 -18.79 -16.65
CA VAL A 111 24.90 -18.57 -15.77
C VAL A 111 24.46 -17.77 -14.55
N THR A 112 24.82 -18.22 -13.34
CA THR A 112 24.45 -17.59 -12.06
C THR A 112 25.66 -17.09 -11.28
N ASP A 113 26.82 -17.63 -11.57
CA ASP A 113 28.06 -17.38 -10.85
C ASP A 113 28.99 -16.50 -11.68
N SER A 114 29.52 -15.45 -11.06
CA SER A 114 30.47 -14.53 -11.69
C SER A 114 31.78 -15.22 -12.07
N ASP A 115 32.28 -16.19 -11.28
CA ASP A 115 33.51 -16.90 -11.55
C ASP A 115 33.32 -17.86 -12.73
N GLU A 116 32.14 -18.45 -12.90
CA GLU A 116 31.79 -19.23 -14.07
C GLU A 116 31.74 -18.33 -15.33
N LEU A 117 31.11 -17.15 -15.22
CA LEU A 117 31.08 -16.17 -16.30
C LEU A 117 32.49 -15.76 -16.74
N VAL A 118 33.37 -15.48 -15.79
CA VAL A 118 34.78 -15.14 -16.07
C VAL A 118 35.49 -16.26 -16.81
N ARG A 119 35.30 -17.53 -16.40
CA ARG A 119 35.88 -18.71 -17.12
C ARG A 119 35.32 -18.83 -18.52
N ILE A 120 34.03 -18.55 -18.73
CA ILE A 120 33.45 -18.54 -20.08
C ILE A 120 34.05 -17.43 -20.94
N ILE A 121 34.21 -16.24 -20.40
CA ILE A 121 34.84 -15.10 -21.09
C ILE A 121 36.28 -15.45 -21.48
N ASP A 122 37.10 -16.00 -20.58
CA ASP A 122 38.46 -16.41 -20.82
C ASP A 122 38.53 -17.53 -21.86
N TYR A 123 37.63 -18.49 -21.84
CA TYR A 123 37.52 -19.55 -22.85
C TYR A 123 37.18 -19.01 -24.22
N VAL A 124 36.18 -18.18 -24.38
CA VAL A 124 35.81 -17.54 -25.66
C VAL A 124 36.99 -16.73 -26.21
N GLY A 125 37.67 -16.00 -25.33
CA GLY A 125 38.86 -15.28 -25.71
C GLY A 125 40.01 -16.16 -26.22
N SER A 126 40.18 -17.34 -25.62
CA SER A 126 41.16 -18.32 -26.06
C SER A 126 40.90 -18.92 -27.46
N GLN A 127 39.62 -18.92 -27.86
CA GLN A 127 39.17 -19.36 -29.17
C GLN A 127 39.12 -18.22 -30.21
N ASN A 128 39.38 -17.00 -29.81
CA ASN A 128 39.32 -15.86 -30.71
C ASN A 128 40.38 -15.97 -31.83
N ASP A 129 39.98 -15.74 -33.08
CA ASP A 129 40.86 -15.88 -34.27
C ASP A 129 42.12 -15.03 -34.18
N ASN A 130 42.04 -13.81 -33.61
CA ASN A 130 43.21 -12.96 -33.43
C ASN A 130 44.21 -13.54 -32.42
N PHE A 131 43.71 -14.22 -31.38
CA PHE A 131 44.54 -14.88 -30.38
C PHE A 131 45.13 -16.17 -30.92
N ILE A 132 44.37 -16.96 -31.68
CA ILE A 132 44.81 -18.18 -32.33
C ILE A 132 45.85 -17.86 -33.39
N ASN A 133 45.57 -16.91 -34.26
CA ASN A 133 46.48 -16.48 -35.33
C ASN A 133 47.78 -15.90 -34.76
N ALA A 134 47.72 -15.17 -33.68
CA ALA A 134 48.89 -14.64 -32.98
C ALA A 134 49.76 -15.76 -32.39
N ARG A 135 49.19 -16.88 -31.96
CA ARG A 135 49.94 -18.05 -31.46
C ARG A 135 50.64 -18.87 -32.55
N GLY A 136 50.21 -18.79 -33.82
CA GLY A 136 50.79 -19.48 -34.94
C GLY A 136 52.05 -18.83 -35.52
N GLY A 137 52.43 -17.57 -35.08
CA GLY A 137 53.61 -16.84 -35.57
C GLY A 137 54.90 -17.19 -34.83
N GLY A 138 56.05 -16.71 -35.37
CA GLY A 138 57.34 -16.87 -34.72
C GLY A 138 57.51 -16.00 -33.45
N PRO A 139 58.43 -16.30 -32.52
CA PRO A 139 58.49 -15.73 -31.15
C PRO A 139 58.48 -14.20 -31.05
N LYS A 140 59.12 -13.46 -31.93
CA LYS A 140 59.15 -12.00 -31.88
C LYS A 140 57.93 -11.33 -32.51
N SER A 141 57.49 -11.82 -33.69
CA SER A 141 56.27 -11.30 -34.33
C SER A 141 55.02 -11.63 -33.56
N HIS A 142 55.01 -12.72 -32.82
CA HIS A 142 53.95 -13.18 -31.94
C HIS A 142 53.72 -12.21 -30.78
N SER A 143 54.77 -11.84 -30.08
CA SER A 143 54.71 -10.90 -28.93
C SER A 143 54.24 -9.50 -29.36
N GLU A 144 54.72 -8.98 -30.49
CA GLU A 144 54.29 -7.67 -30.99
C GLU A 144 52.85 -7.67 -31.52
N THR A 145 52.40 -8.78 -32.15
CA THR A 145 51.02 -8.90 -32.66
C THR A 145 50.02 -8.97 -31.53
N ILE A 146 50.29 -9.76 -30.47
CA ILE A 146 49.48 -9.83 -29.28
C ILE A 146 49.41 -8.47 -28.58
N ALA A 147 50.57 -7.81 -28.41
CA ALA A 147 50.64 -6.51 -27.76
C ALA A 147 49.83 -5.42 -28.50
N LYS A 148 49.92 -5.37 -29.84
CA LYS A 148 49.12 -4.44 -30.67
C LYS A 148 47.66 -4.73 -30.65
N SER A 149 47.26 -6.03 -30.82
CA SER A 149 45.85 -6.47 -30.74
C SER A 149 45.26 -6.20 -29.35
N ARG A 150 46.04 -6.46 -28.29
CA ARG A 150 45.67 -6.15 -26.91
C ARG A 150 45.42 -4.66 -26.71
N ALA A 151 46.37 -3.83 -27.14
CA ALA A 151 46.23 -2.37 -26.95
C ALA A 151 44.99 -1.82 -27.68
N SER A 152 44.73 -2.29 -28.92
CA SER A 152 43.56 -1.92 -29.69
C SER A 152 42.27 -2.38 -29.02
N SER A 153 42.17 -3.65 -28.59
CA SER A 153 40.98 -4.23 -27.97
C SER A 153 40.75 -3.65 -26.59
N LEU A 154 41.81 -3.33 -25.82
CA LEU A 154 41.70 -2.68 -24.53
C LEU A 154 41.11 -1.28 -24.67
N ALA A 155 41.64 -0.46 -25.60
CA ALA A 155 41.10 0.87 -25.84
C ALA A 155 39.66 0.86 -26.33
N GLU A 156 39.29 -0.13 -27.15
CA GLU A 156 37.92 -0.31 -27.61
C GLU A 156 36.99 -0.76 -26.47
N LEU A 157 37.42 -1.71 -25.63
CA LEU A 157 36.65 -2.13 -24.47
C LEU A 157 36.46 -1.01 -23.44
N GLU A 158 37.51 -0.25 -23.12
CA GLU A 158 37.37 0.91 -22.22
C GLU A 158 36.37 1.93 -22.77
N LYS A 159 36.30 2.10 -24.08
CA LYS A 159 35.29 2.95 -24.72
C LYS A 159 33.88 2.37 -24.63
N ILE A 160 33.74 1.07 -24.94
CA ILE A 160 32.45 0.34 -24.92
C ILE A 160 31.90 0.26 -23.49
N ILE A 161 32.71 -0.13 -22.52
CA ILE A 161 32.34 -0.28 -21.12
C ILE A 161 32.04 1.06 -20.45
N GLY A 162 32.74 2.12 -20.86
CA GLY A 162 32.53 3.47 -20.34
C GLY A 162 33.26 3.79 -19.03
N TYR A 163 34.11 2.87 -18.55
CA TYR A 163 35.01 3.06 -17.39
C TYR A 163 36.31 2.23 -17.61
N LYS A 164 37.32 2.45 -16.75
CA LYS A 164 38.61 1.74 -16.89
C LYS A 164 38.44 0.27 -16.48
N LEU A 165 39.11 -0.60 -17.23
CA LEU A 165 39.23 -2.01 -16.88
C LEU A 165 40.06 -2.19 -15.59
N GLY A 166 39.68 -3.21 -14.77
CA GLY A 166 40.39 -3.54 -13.53
C GLY A 166 41.83 -4.04 -13.78
N ASP A 167 42.67 -3.93 -12.76
CA ASP A 167 44.03 -4.52 -12.80
C ASP A 167 43.91 -6.05 -12.87
N GLY A 168 44.80 -6.68 -13.69
CA GLY A 168 44.85 -8.15 -13.83
C GLY A 168 43.97 -8.73 -14.91
N VAL A 169 43.40 -7.93 -15.81
CA VAL A 169 42.65 -8.43 -16.97
C VAL A 169 43.59 -9.11 -17.94
N THR A 170 43.35 -10.42 -18.22
CA THR A 170 44.16 -11.22 -19.15
C THR A 170 43.84 -10.90 -20.60
N ASP A 171 44.78 -11.19 -21.53
CA ASP A 171 44.53 -11.01 -22.97
C ASP A 171 43.32 -11.82 -23.45
N GLN A 172 43.14 -13.05 -22.93
CA GLN A 172 41.99 -13.91 -23.21
C GLN A 172 40.70 -13.24 -22.80
N ARG A 173 40.65 -12.67 -21.60
CA ARG A 173 39.47 -11.97 -21.09
C ARG A 173 39.13 -10.74 -21.93
N ILE A 174 40.11 -9.95 -22.35
CA ILE A 174 39.92 -8.79 -23.24
C ILE A 174 39.24 -9.20 -24.54
N PHE A 175 39.79 -10.21 -25.21
CA PHE A 175 39.25 -10.69 -26.49
C PHE A 175 37.90 -11.36 -26.33
N GLY A 176 37.72 -12.22 -25.31
CA GLY A 176 36.44 -12.89 -25.03
C GLY A 176 35.32 -11.93 -24.64
N ALA A 177 35.60 -10.95 -23.78
CA ALA A 177 34.62 -9.95 -23.39
C ALA A 177 34.12 -9.12 -24.58
N ARG A 178 35.04 -8.68 -25.45
CA ARG A 178 34.69 -7.94 -26.67
C ARG A 178 33.77 -8.75 -27.57
N GLN A 179 34.10 -10.02 -27.81
CA GLN A 179 33.28 -10.92 -28.64
C GLN A 179 31.89 -11.15 -28.01
N LEU A 180 31.84 -11.51 -26.74
CA LEU A 180 30.57 -11.79 -26.04
C LEU A 180 29.68 -10.54 -25.92
N LEU A 181 30.27 -9.35 -25.72
CA LEU A 181 29.50 -8.11 -25.71
C LEU A 181 28.86 -7.84 -27.08
N GLN A 182 29.59 -8.07 -28.17
CA GLN A 182 29.06 -7.93 -29.53
C GLN A 182 27.89 -8.90 -29.78
N GLU A 183 28.13 -10.20 -29.53
CA GLU A 183 27.10 -11.25 -29.70
C GLU A 183 25.87 -10.98 -28.81
N SER A 184 26.07 -10.59 -27.57
CA SER A 184 24.99 -10.22 -26.65
C SER A 184 24.20 -9.02 -27.17
N ALA A 185 24.85 -7.98 -27.72
CA ALA A 185 24.18 -6.82 -28.29
C ALA A 185 23.32 -7.17 -29.51
N ASP A 186 23.86 -8.04 -30.40
CA ASP A 186 23.14 -8.49 -31.60
C ASP A 186 21.89 -9.33 -31.20
N ASN A 187 22.02 -10.17 -30.17
CA ASN A 187 20.90 -10.92 -29.62
C ASN A 187 19.85 -9.97 -28.99
N LEU A 188 20.28 -8.99 -28.20
CA LEU A 188 19.38 -8.01 -27.61
C LEU A 188 18.63 -7.21 -28.67
N LYS A 189 19.26 -6.82 -29.80
CA LYS A 189 18.56 -6.18 -30.93
C LYS A 189 17.49 -7.08 -31.55
N THR A 190 17.81 -8.37 -31.71
CA THR A 190 16.85 -9.35 -32.23
C THR A 190 15.65 -9.51 -31.32
N MET A 191 15.89 -9.65 -30.01
CA MET A 191 14.82 -9.76 -29.00
C MET A 191 13.99 -8.45 -28.90
N ALA A 192 14.64 -7.29 -28.98
CA ALA A 192 14.00 -5.99 -28.94
C ALA A 192 13.02 -5.79 -30.12
N ASN A 193 13.39 -6.23 -31.32
CA ASN A 193 12.49 -6.21 -32.48
C ASN A 193 11.18 -6.97 -32.24
N LYS A 194 11.25 -8.18 -31.63
CA LYS A 194 10.07 -8.98 -31.31
C LYS A 194 9.18 -8.28 -30.24
N ILE A 195 9.79 -7.64 -29.26
CA ILE A 195 9.05 -6.88 -28.23
C ILE A 195 8.38 -5.63 -28.84
N ALA A 196 9.07 -4.92 -29.72
CA ALA A 196 8.52 -3.74 -30.41
C ALA A 196 7.37 -4.10 -31.33
N ALA A 197 7.44 -5.26 -32.01
CA ALA A 197 6.37 -5.78 -32.84
C ALA A 197 5.12 -6.21 -32.04
N GLY A 198 5.21 -6.34 -30.71
CA GLY A 198 4.10 -6.76 -29.85
C GLY A 198 3.92 -8.28 -29.74
N ASP A 199 4.78 -9.08 -30.36
CA ASP A 199 4.70 -10.55 -30.45
C ASP A 199 5.39 -11.26 -29.26
N ALA A 200 5.64 -10.56 -28.17
CA ALA A 200 6.36 -11.06 -27.01
C ALA A 200 5.42 -11.29 -25.82
N ASP A 201 5.34 -12.53 -25.35
CA ASP A 201 4.70 -12.87 -24.08
C ASP A 201 5.56 -12.44 -22.88
N ASP A 202 5.04 -12.61 -21.67
CA ASP A 202 5.73 -12.20 -20.45
C ASP A 202 6.99 -13.05 -20.18
N ALA A 203 7.00 -14.32 -20.60
CA ALA A 203 8.18 -15.19 -20.50
C ALA A 203 9.31 -14.67 -21.41
N PHE A 204 9.00 -14.31 -22.64
CA PHE A 204 9.97 -13.73 -23.55
C PHE A 204 10.49 -12.38 -23.07
N LYS A 205 9.63 -11.54 -22.51
CA LYS A 205 10.03 -10.26 -21.88
C LYS A 205 11.00 -10.48 -20.71
N LEU A 206 10.76 -11.53 -19.89
CA LEU A 206 11.67 -11.90 -18.81
C LEU A 206 13.02 -12.36 -19.37
N LYS A 207 13.04 -13.23 -20.39
CA LYS A 207 14.26 -13.66 -21.07
C LYS A 207 15.05 -12.46 -21.63
N PHE A 208 14.36 -11.50 -22.23
CA PHE A 208 14.99 -10.26 -22.68
C PHE A 208 15.66 -9.45 -21.53
N ARG A 209 14.98 -9.35 -20.38
CA ARG A 209 15.56 -8.69 -19.19
C ARG A 209 16.73 -9.48 -18.61
N GLN A 210 16.68 -10.80 -18.63
CA GLN A 210 17.81 -11.67 -18.27
C GLN A 210 18.98 -11.48 -19.22
N ALA A 211 18.74 -11.39 -20.52
CA ALA A 211 19.78 -11.13 -21.50
C ALA A 211 20.44 -9.74 -21.29
N ILE A 212 19.67 -8.71 -20.95
CA ILE A 212 20.22 -7.41 -20.56
C ILE A 212 21.12 -7.55 -19.33
N SER A 213 20.68 -8.28 -18.31
CA SER A 213 21.47 -8.51 -17.10
C SER A 213 22.74 -9.29 -17.37
N SER A 214 22.70 -10.30 -18.24
CA SER A 214 23.89 -11.02 -18.67
C SER A 214 24.88 -10.11 -19.43
N HIS A 215 24.37 -9.22 -20.30
CA HIS A 215 25.21 -8.23 -20.99
C HIS A 215 25.93 -7.29 -20.00
N VAL A 216 25.20 -6.78 -19.01
CA VAL A 216 25.77 -5.95 -17.95
C VAL A 216 26.76 -6.74 -17.08
N ALA A 217 26.47 -8.02 -16.79
CA ALA A 217 27.40 -8.88 -16.04
C ALA A 217 28.72 -9.15 -16.77
N ILE A 218 28.70 -9.35 -18.09
CA ILE A 218 29.95 -9.44 -18.91
C ILE A 218 30.76 -8.18 -18.74
N GLN A 219 30.14 -7.01 -18.81
CA GLN A 219 30.78 -5.70 -18.65
C GLN A 219 31.44 -5.56 -17.27
N GLN A 220 30.70 -5.90 -16.21
CA GLN A 220 31.18 -5.83 -14.82
C GLN A 220 32.29 -6.84 -14.52
N SER A 221 32.16 -8.09 -14.97
CA SER A 221 33.19 -9.11 -14.82
C SER A 221 34.51 -8.72 -15.52
N THR A 222 34.40 -8.10 -16.68
CA THR A 222 35.56 -7.62 -17.44
C THR A 222 36.24 -6.46 -16.72
N ALA A 223 35.50 -5.61 -16.06
CA ALA A 223 36.01 -4.50 -15.25
C ALA A 223 36.59 -4.92 -13.88
N GLY A 224 36.48 -6.21 -13.52
CA GLY A 224 36.93 -6.72 -12.22
C GLY A 224 35.90 -6.60 -11.09
N MET A 225 34.66 -6.32 -11.43
CA MET A 225 33.55 -6.13 -10.47
C MET A 225 32.72 -7.44 -10.32
N ALA A 226 33.35 -8.50 -9.80
CA ALA A 226 32.78 -9.83 -9.77
C ALA A 226 31.46 -9.94 -8.95
N ALA A 227 31.36 -9.21 -7.83
CA ALA A 227 30.16 -9.23 -7.00
C ALA A 227 28.98 -8.56 -7.73
N ASP A 228 29.21 -7.51 -8.51
CA ASP A 228 28.20 -6.81 -9.28
C ASP A 228 27.74 -7.65 -10.47
N ALA A 229 28.68 -8.35 -11.12
CA ALA A 229 28.36 -9.32 -12.16
C ALA A 229 27.45 -10.45 -11.62
N GLY A 230 27.75 -11.00 -10.45
CA GLY A 230 26.92 -12.01 -9.80
C GLY A 230 25.51 -11.50 -9.46
N ARG A 231 25.39 -10.26 -8.98
CA ARG A 231 24.08 -9.62 -8.72
C ARG A 231 23.29 -9.41 -10.02
N ALA A 232 23.95 -8.94 -11.08
CA ALA A 232 23.31 -8.75 -12.39
C ALA A 232 22.78 -10.07 -12.94
N LEU A 233 23.57 -11.15 -12.90
CA LEU A 233 23.16 -12.48 -13.36
C LEU A 233 21.92 -13.01 -12.63
N ASN A 234 21.75 -12.69 -11.37
CA ASN A 234 20.64 -13.18 -10.55
C ASN A 234 19.42 -12.24 -10.50
N ALA A 235 19.50 -11.03 -11.07
CA ALA A 235 18.50 -9.98 -10.90
C ALA A 235 17.09 -10.36 -11.38
N PHE A 236 16.97 -11.14 -12.45
CA PHE A 236 15.69 -11.54 -13.07
C PHE A 236 15.40 -13.04 -12.94
N ARG A 237 16.09 -13.75 -12.04
CA ARG A 237 15.82 -15.15 -11.85
C ARG A 237 14.58 -15.40 -11.01
N ILE A 238 13.80 -16.39 -11.42
CA ILE A 238 12.69 -16.90 -10.62
C ILE A 238 13.26 -17.92 -9.64
N PRO A 239 12.96 -17.85 -8.32
CA PRO A 239 13.41 -18.84 -7.36
C PRO A 239 12.94 -20.23 -7.77
N VAL A 240 13.86 -21.20 -7.85
CA VAL A 240 13.54 -22.59 -8.18
C VAL A 240 12.78 -23.21 -7.01
N GLY A 241 11.53 -23.53 -7.21
CA GLY A 241 10.63 -24.12 -6.21
C GLY A 241 9.17 -24.13 -6.68
N ALA A 242 8.86 -23.34 -7.71
CA ALA A 242 7.61 -23.47 -8.44
C ALA A 242 7.80 -24.56 -9.51
N GLY A 243 6.90 -25.53 -9.55
CA GLY A 243 6.94 -26.59 -10.53
C GLY A 243 7.17 -26.06 -11.94
N THR A 244 7.94 -26.78 -12.71
CA THR A 244 8.47 -26.43 -14.03
C THR A 244 7.41 -26.36 -15.14
N SER A 245 6.11 -26.44 -14.85
CA SER A 245 5.07 -26.29 -15.87
C SER A 245 4.81 -24.82 -16.17
N SER A 246 5.04 -24.41 -17.41
CA SER A 246 4.79 -23.07 -17.93
C SER A 246 3.32 -22.61 -17.79
N GLU A 247 2.42 -23.50 -17.45
CA GLU A 247 0.98 -23.28 -17.29
C GLU A 247 0.55 -22.99 -15.85
N SER A 248 1.42 -23.16 -14.84
CA SER A 248 1.02 -22.94 -13.46
C SER A 248 0.71 -21.46 -13.22
N SER A 249 -0.40 -21.19 -12.56
CA SER A 249 -0.79 -19.81 -12.21
C SER A 249 0.24 -19.16 -11.28
N ILE A 250 0.99 -19.96 -10.51
CA ILE A 250 2.11 -19.53 -9.66
C ILE A 250 3.26 -19.04 -10.54
N TYR A 251 3.65 -19.81 -11.54
CA TYR A 251 4.75 -19.45 -12.43
C TYR A 251 4.46 -18.13 -13.15
N ARG A 252 3.26 -17.97 -13.72
CA ARG A 252 2.83 -16.72 -14.38
C ARG A 252 2.82 -15.54 -13.41
N SER A 253 2.34 -15.74 -12.19
CA SER A 253 2.33 -14.70 -11.16
C SER A 253 3.74 -14.29 -10.76
N GLN A 254 4.66 -15.24 -10.56
CA GLN A 254 6.06 -14.97 -10.25
C GLN A 254 6.79 -14.25 -11.39
N LEU A 255 6.55 -14.68 -12.62
CA LEU A 255 7.10 -14.09 -13.83
C LEU A 255 6.65 -12.62 -13.96
N GLN A 256 5.35 -12.38 -13.85
CA GLN A 256 4.79 -11.03 -13.90
C GLN A 256 5.32 -10.15 -12.77
N GLN A 257 5.40 -10.68 -11.56
CA GLN A 257 5.95 -9.94 -10.41
C GLN A 257 7.42 -9.61 -10.57
N THR A 258 8.21 -10.55 -11.12
CA THR A 258 9.63 -10.30 -11.43
C THR A 258 9.78 -9.20 -12.47
N LEU A 259 8.93 -9.18 -13.50
CA LEU A 259 8.92 -8.10 -14.48
C LEU A 259 8.48 -6.76 -13.86
N GLU A 260 7.42 -6.76 -13.06
CA GLU A 260 6.89 -5.55 -12.40
C GLU A 260 7.89 -4.95 -11.42
N LYS A 261 8.68 -5.76 -10.73
CA LYS A 261 9.76 -5.34 -9.83
C LYS A 261 10.73 -4.35 -10.49
N PHE A 262 10.92 -4.46 -11.80
CA PHE A 262 11.85 -3.64 -12.59
C PHE A 262 11.14 -2.75 -13.62
N GLY A 263 9.90 -2.34 -13.35
CA GLY A 263 9.15 -1.39 -14.17
C GLY A 263 8.21 -2.00 -15.20
N GLY A 264 8.05 -3.33 -15.18
CA GLY A 264 7.02 -4.05 -15.93
C GLY A 264 7.14 -3.96 -17.45
N ASP A 265 6.01 -4.12 -18.12
CA ASP A 265 5.89 -4.10 -19.58
C ASP A 265 6.34 -2.78 -20.20
N SER A 266 5.95 -1.66 -19.59
CA SER A 266 6.30 -0.32 -20.10
C SER A 266 7.81 -0.09 -20.12
N ALA A 267 8.52 -0.39 -19.02
CA ALA A 267 9.98 -0.22 -18.97
C ALA A 267 10.69 -1.22 -19.90
N THR A 268 10.14 -2.42 -20.10
CA THR A 268 10.70 -3.42 -21.01
C THR A 268 10.56 -2.96 -22.47
N LYS A 269 9.43 -2.42 -22.88
CA LYS A 269 9.22 -1.82 -24.19
C LYS A 269 10.12 -0.61 -24.43
N GLN A 270 10.23 0.30 -23.45
CA GLN A 270 11.15 1.44 -23.55
C GLN A 270 12.61 1.02 -23.74
N LEU A 271 13.05 -0.03 -23.01
CA LEU A 271 14.41 -0.58 -23.20
C LEU A 271 14.58 -1.20 -24.59
N ALA A 272 13.57 -1.90 -25.10
CA ALA A 272 13.61 -2.43 -26.45
C ALA A 272 13.73 -1.31 -27.51
N GLU A 273 12.93 -0.25 -27.40
CA GLU A 273 13.00 0.91 -28.29
C GLU A 273 14.39 1.58 -28.23
N VAL A 274 14.96 1.73 -27.04
CA VAL A 274 16.28 2.33 -26.86
C VAL A 274 17.39 1.47 -27.50
N ILE A 275 17.29 0.14 -27.36
CA ILE A 275 18.27 -0.79 -28.00
C ILE A 275 18.14 -0.76 -29.52
N LEU A 276 16.92 -0.65 -30.05
CA LEU A 276 16.70 -0.56 -31.49
C LEU A 276 17.21 0.73 -32.10
N ASN A 277 17.08 1.84 -31.36
CA ASN A 277 17.53 3.18 -31.81
C ASN A 277 19.05 3.38 -31.61
N ALA A 278 19.75 2.46 -30.95
CA ALA A 278 21.16 2.57 -30.73
C ALA A 278 21.97 2.23 -32.01
N GLU A 279 22.87 3.11 -32.40
CA GLU A 279 23.64 2.98 -33.63
C GLU A 279 24.75 1.92 -33.53
N ASP A 280 25.42 1.83 -32.36
CA ASP A 280 26.56 0.97 -32.16
C ASP A 280 26.58 0.25 -30.80
N LEU A 281 27.54 -0.67 -30.61
CA LEU A 281 27.74 -1.44 -29.40
C LEU A 281 28.03 -0.55 -28.19
N GLU A 282 28.78 0.53 -28.39
CA GLU A 282 29.11 1.47 -27.32
C GLU A 282 27.83 2.12 -26.73
N GLN A 283 26.95 2.57 -27.61
CA GLN A 283 25.71 3.21 -27.21
C GLN A 283 24.74 2.22 -26.48
N ILE A 284 24.63 0.99 -27.01
CA ILE A 284 23.86 -0.08 -26.37
C ILE A 284 24.40 -0.33 -24.96
N THR A 285 25.70 -0.61 -24.85
CA THR A 285 26.32 -1.03 -23.59
C THR A 285 26.25 0.08 -22.54
N LYS A 286 26.51 1.33 -22.89
CA LYS A 286 26.39 2.48 -21.98
C LYS A 286 24.96 2.74 -21.54
N THR A 287 24.02 2.57 -22.45
CA THR A 287 22.59 2.79 -22.12
C THR A 287 22.05 1.69 -21.22
N LEU A 288 22.40 0.43 -21.49
CA LEU A 288 22.01 -0.69 -20.65
C LEU A 288 22.62 -0.60 -19.26
N HIS A 289 23.89 -0.21 -19.16
CA HIS A 289 24.54 0.06 -17.88
C HIS A 289 23.80 1.13 -17.07
N LYS A 290 23.49 2.29 -17.70
CA LYS A 290 22.69 3.35 -17.04
C LYS A 290 21.29 2.91 -16.66
N ALA A 291 20.65 2.05 -17.45
CA ALA A 291 19.32 1.52 -17.15
C ALA A 291 19.34 0.47 -16.02
N HIS A 292 20.48 -0.19 -15.83
CA HIS A 292 20.66 -1.18 -14.77
C HIS A 292 20.81 -0.54 -13.40
N PHE A 293 21.40 0.64 -13.29
CA PHE A 293 21.63 1.32 -12.02
C PHE A 293 20.41 2.14 -11.55
N ALA A 294 20.29 2.25 -10.23
CA ALA A 294 19.25 3.05 -9.61
C ALA A 294 19.48 4.55 -9.89
N LYS A 295 18.37 5.28 -10.06
CA LYS A 295 18.39 6.73 -10.13
C LYS A 295 18.40 7.32 -8.73
N SER A 296 18.83 8.56 -8.56
CA SER A 296 18.74 9.29 -7.30
C SER A 296 17.31 9.32 -6.74
N SER A 297 16.30 9.40 -7.61
CA SER A 297 14.89 9.32 -7.21
C SER A 297 14.51 7.97 -6.58
N ASP A 298 15.14 6.86 -7.00
CA ASP A 298 14.87 5.54 -6.47
C ASP A 298 15.48 5.39 -5.06
N ILE A 299 16.67 5.98 -4.84
CA ILE A 299 17.30 6.04 -3.50
C ILE A 299 16.46 6.87 -2.54
N ILE A 300 16.03 8.07 -2.97
CA ILE A 300 15.17 8.93 -2.15
C ILE A 300 13.86 8.23 -1.82
N LEU A 301 13.25 7.56 -2.79
CA LEU A 301 12.01 6.81 -2.59
C LEU A 301 12.21 5.64 -1.61
N GLU A 302 13.33 4.91 -1.70
CA GLU A 302 13.66 3.83 -0.77
C GLU A 302 13.82 4.34 0.67
N ILE A 303 14.59 5.42 0.87
CA ILE A 303 14.74 6.07 2.18
C ILE A 303 13.39 6.51 2.72
N TRP A 304 12.58 7.12 1.88
CA TRP A 304 11.27 7.64 2.27
C TRP A 304 10.28 6.53 2.66
N ILE A 305 10.16 5.46 1.85
CA ILE A 305 9.28 4.31 2.18
C ILE A 305 9.73 3.67 3.50
N ASN A 306 11.02 3.45 3.69
CA ASN A 306 11.53 2.91 4.94
C ASN A 306 11.32 3.86 6.11
N GLY A 307 11.39 5.17 5.89
CA GLY A 307 11.03 6.18 6.87
C GLY A 307 9.56 6.08 7.31
N LEU A 308 8.63 5.89 6.38
CA LEU A 308 7.21 5.68 6.69
C LEU A 308 6.96 4.40 7.49
N LEU A 309 7.67 3.32 7.16
CA LEU A 309 7.51 2.02 7.79
C LEU A 309 8.29 1.87 9.10
N SER A 310 9.08 2.86 9.51
CA SER A 310 10.01 2.74 10.64
C SER A 310 9.37 2.71 12.04
N SER A 311 8.07 3.06 12.16
CA SER A 311 7.38 3.08 13.46
C SER A 311 7.07 1.66 13.95
N PRO A 312 7.47 1.28 15.17
CA PRO A 312 7.09 0.01 15.79
C PRO A 312 5.59 -0.22 15.83
N ALA A 313 4.79 0.84 16.04
CA ALA A 313 3.33 0.76 16.01
C ALA A 313 2.80 0.31 14.63
N THR A 314 3.47 0.63 13.52
CA THR A 314 3.09 0.16 12.18
C THR A 314 3.25 -1.35 12.05
N HIS A 315 4.36 -1.89 12.55
CA HIS A 315 4.61 -3.34 12.58
C HIS A 315 3.62 -4.06 13.51
N MET A 316 3.29 -3.46 14.65
CA MET A 316 2.27 -4.00 15.56
C MET A 316 0.88 -4.03 14.91
N VAL A 317 0.47 -2.97 14.19
CA VAL A 317 -0.77 -2.97 13.38
C VAL A 317 -0.77 -4.13 12.40
N ASN A 318 0.31 -4.30 11.64
CA ASN A 318 0.41 -5.36 10.65
C ASN A 318 0.30 -6.76 11.29
N THR A 319 1.00 -6.97 12.40
CA THR A 319 0.96 -8.22 13.16
C THR A 319 -0.44 -8.52 13.70
N ILE A 320 -1.07 -7.57 14.40
CA ILE A 320 -2.41 -7.75 14.97
C ILE A 320 -3.44 -7.99 13.85
N SER A 321 -3.40 -7.22 12.79
CA SER A 321 -4.34 -7.33 11.67
C SER A 321 -4.26 -8.70 10.99
N ASN A 322 -3.07 -9.18 10.67
CA ASN A 322 -2.89 -10.49 10.06
C ASN A 322 -3.25 -11.63 11.01
N GLN A 323 -2.95 -11.49 12.32
CA GLN A 323 -3.34 -12.48 13.33
C GLN A 323 -4.86 -12.61 13.42
N VAL A 324 -5.57 -11.49 13.48
CA VAL A 324 -7.05 -11.49 13.53
C VAL A 324 -7.64 -12.12 12.26
N VAL A 325 -7.10 -11.81 11.08
CA VAL A 325 -7.54 -12.41 9.81
C VAL A 325 -7.32 -13.92 9.80
N ALA A 326 -6.17 -14.39 10.28
CA ALA A 326 -5.89 -15.83 10.36
C ALA A 326 -6.88 -16.55 11.32
N ILE A 327 -7.17 -15.94 12.48
CA ILE A 327 -8.14 -16.50 13.44
C ILE A 327 -9.56 -16.50 12.85
N LEU A 328 -9.98 -15.44 12.17
CA LEU A 328 -11.32 -15.34 11.58
C LEU A 328 -11.55 -16.34 10.43
N ALA A 329 -10.50 -16.85 9.81
CA ALA A 329 -10.64 -17.88 8.78
C ALA A 329 -11.23 -19.20 9.32
N ILE A 330 -11.02 -19.51 10.60
CA ILE A 330 -11.52 -20.73 11.25
C ILE A 330 -13.05 -20.74 11.37
N PRO A 331 -13.71 -19.72 12.00
CA PRO A 331 -15.17 -19.68 12.03
C PRO A 331 -15.79 -19.54 10.62
N GLU A 332 -15.13 -18.86 9.66
CA GLU A 332 -15.61 -18.81 8.28
C GLU A 332 -15.64 -20.21 7.65
N ARG A 333 -14.61 -21.03 7.89
CA ARG A 333 -14.58 -22.42 7.41
C ARG A 333 -15.66 -23.27 8.06
N PHE A 334 -15.90 -23.09 9.36
CA PHE A 334 -16.93 -23.79 10.09
C PHE A 334 -18.33 -23.46 9.56
N VAL A 335 -18.64 -22.18 9.35
CA VAL A 335 -19.92 -21.75 8.76
C VAL A 335 -20.05 -22.21 7.31
N SER A 336 -18.95 -22.19 6.53
CA SER A 336 -18.94 -22.75 5.17
C SER A 336 -19.29 -24.24 5.17
N ALA A 337 -18.78 -25.01 6.13
CA ALA A 337 -19.13 -26.43 6.29
C ALA A 337 -20.62 -26.60 6.62
N THR A 338 -21.19 -25.69 7.39
CA THR A 338 -22.63 -25.68 7.69
C THR A 338 -23.45 -25.49 6.42
N PHE A 339 -23.09 -24.52 5.57
CA PHE A 339 -23.74 -24.32 4.27
C PHE A 339 -23.53 -25.51 3.34
N SER A 340 -22.32 -26.08 3.26
CA SER A 340 -22.04 -27.27 2.47
C SER A 340 -22.94 -28.45 2.85
N LYS A 341 -23.14 -28.68 4.14
CA LYS A 341 -24.01 -29.72 4.66
C LYS A 341 -25.49 -29.41 4.36
N LEU A 342 -25.95 -28.17 4.60
CA LEU A 342 -27.34 -27.74 4.38
C LEU A 342 -27.72 -27.86 2.90
N LEU A 343 -26.85 -27.41 2.02
CA LEU A 343 -27.05 -27.37 0.57
C LEU A 343 -26.64 -28.67 -0.13
N ARG A 344 -26.18 -29.66 0.63
CA ARG A 344 -25.73 -30.99 0.14
C ARG A 344 -24.68 -30.87 -0.99
N THR A 345 -23.71 -29.96 -0.81
CA THR A 345 -22.67 -29.71 -1.79
C THR A 345 -21.83 -30.97 -2.00
N LYS A 346 -21.67 -31.41 -3.28
CA LYS A 346 -20.79 -32.53 -3.62
C LYS A 346 -19.35 -32.11 -3.28
N ASP A 347 -18.61 -33.00 -2.64
CA ASP A 347 -17.25 -32.74 -2.14
C ASP A 347 -17.12 -31.44 -1.38
N GLY A 348 -18.19 -31.09 -0.64
CA GLY A 348 -18.31 -29.84 0.11
C GLY A 348 -17.40 -29.78 1.33
N ILE A 349 -17.29 -28.59 1.89
CA ILE A 349 -16.45 -28.31 3.06
C ILE A 349 -16.96 -29.10 4.27
N GLN A 350 -16.03 -29.70 4.99
CA GLN A 350 -16.28 -30.48 6.19
C GLN A 350 -15.90 -29.73 7.45
N TYR A 351 -16.59 -29.96 8.59
CA TYR A 351 -16.23 -29.35 9.88
C TYR A 351 -14.80 -29.67 10.32
N GLN A 352 -14.30 -30.85 9.94
CA GLN A 352 -12.93 -31.28 10.24
C GLN A 352 -11.87 -30.44 9.53
N GLU A 353 -12.22 -29.76 8.44
CA GLU A 353 -11.30 -28.81 7.79
C GLU A 353 -10.99 -27.59 8.70
N ALA A 354 -11.99 -27.13 9.48
CA ALA A 354 -11.75 -26.07 10.47
C ALA A 354 -10.78 -26.56 11.56
N MET A 355 -10.88 -27.83 11.97
CA MET A 355 -9.90 -28.44 12.87
C MET A 355 -8.55 -28.57 12.19
N GLY A 356 -8.50 -28.93 10.91
CA GLY A 356 -7.28 -28.93 10.11
C GLY A 356 -6.61 -27.56 10.09
N GLN A 357 -7.40 -26.47 9.96
CA GLN A 357 -6.86 -25.10 10.05
C GLN A 357 -6.25 -24.79 11.42
N ILE A 358 -6.83 -25.25 12.52
CA ILE A 358 -6.26 -25.07 13.87
C ILE A 358 -4.90 -25.78 13.97
N TYR A 359 -4.80 -27.02 13.49
CA TYR A 359 -3.52 -27.73 13.42
C TYR A 359 -2.52 -26.99 12.53
N GLY A 360 -2.99 -26.57 11.35
CA GLY A 360 -2.19 -25.76 10.40
C GLY A 360 -1.69 -24.45 11.00
N LEU A 361 -2.51 -23.78 11.78
CA LEU A 361 -2.13 -22.55 12.51
C LEU A 361 -0.90 -22.82 13.42
N TRP A 362 -0.96 -23.87 14.22
CA TRP A 362 0.12 -24.23 15.15
C TRP A 362 1.44 -24.56 14.45
N TYR A 363 1.41 -25.43 13.44
CA TYR A 363 2.60 -25.77 12.67
C TYR A 363 3.07 -24.60 11.78
N GLY A 364 2.14 -23.83 11.25
CA GLY A 364 2.43 -22.65 10.46
C GLY A 364 3.15 -21.56 11.26
N MET A 365 2.84 -21.39 12.54
CA MET A 365 3.57 -20.48 13.42
C MET A 365 5.04 -20.89 13.55
N ARG A 366 5.33 -22.18 13.71
CA ARG A 366 6.70 -22.69 13.79
C ARG A 366 7.47 -22.45 12.49
N ASP A 367 6.89 -22.86 11.36
CA ASP A 367 7.50 -22.67 10.04
C ASP A 367 7.67 -21.20 9.72
N GLY A 368 6.67 -20.39 10.09
CA GLY A 368 6.66 -18.94 9.93
C GLY A 368 7.83 -18.25 10.62
N PHE A 369 8.19 -18.64 11.85
CA PHE A 369 9.35 -18.08 12.53
C PHE A 369 10.66 -18.35 11.80
N VAL A 370 10.81 -19.53 11.20
CA VAL A 370 12.00 -19.89 10.42
C VAL A 370 12.09 -19.05 9.16
N LEU A 371 10.99 -18.93 8.42
CA LEU A 371 10.93 -18.14 7.18
C LEU A 371 11.08 -16.63 7.45
N ALA A 372 10.45 -16.12 8.50
CA ALA A 372 10.62 -14.74 8.95
C ALA A 372 12.08 -14.43 9.31
N GLY A 373 12.74 -15.32 10.06
CA GLY A 373 14.15 -15.17 10.40
C GLY A 373 15.06 -15.15 9.16
N ARG A 374 14.74 -15.99 8.16
CA ARG A 374 15.44 -15.97 6.86
C ARG A 374 15.21 -14.64 6.13
N ALA A 375 13.95 -14.22 5.95
CA ALA A 375 13.61 -12.98 5.26
C ALA A 375 14.24 -11.75 5.94
N LEU A 376 14.24 -11.69 7.28
CA LEU A 376 14.91 -10.64 8.04
C LEU A 376 16.42 -10.62 7.78
N LYS A 377 17.06 -11.79 7.76
CA LYS A 377 18.52 -11.91 7.58
C LYS A 377 18.95 -11.60 6.15
N THR A 378 18.24 -12.12 5.17
CA THR A 378 18.60 -11.96 3.74
C THR A 378 18.01 -10.70 3.10
N GLY A 379 16.90 -10.18 3.65
CA GLY A 379 16.09 -9.15 2.98
C GLY A 379 15.25 -9.67 1.81
N GLU A 380 15.29 -10.97 1.55
CA GLU A 380 14.59 -11.62 0.43
C GLU A 380 13.47 -12.53 0.95
N PRO A 381 12.20 -12.22 0.63
CA PRO A 381 11.09 -13.11 0.93
C PRO A 381 11.11 -14.34 0.04
N THR A 382 10.55 -15.44 0.53
CA THR A 382 10.35 -16.67 -0.24
C THR A 382 9.28 -16.46 -1.31
N ASP A 383 8.19 -15.78 -0.97
CA ASP A 383 7.16 -15.36 -1.93
C ASP A 383 7.40 -13.89 -2.34
N PRO A 384 7.69 -13.62 -3.63
CA PRO A 384 7.95 -12.28 -4.13
C PRO A 384 6.75 -11.32 -4.04
N ALA A 385 5.53 -11.82 -3.73
CA ALA A 385 4.36 -10.98 -3.51
C ALA A 385 4.48 -10.21 -2.18
N MET A 386 4.95 -8.99 -2.22
CA MET A 386 5.16 -8.13 -1.05
C MET A 386 4.05 -7.09 -0.89
N LYS A 387 3.87 -6.60 0.33
CA LYS A 387 2.91 -5.51 0.65
C LYS A 387 3.33 -4.16 0.09
N TYR A 388 4.62 -3.90 -0.01
CA TYR A 388 5.12 -2.66 -0.58
C TYR A 388 5.60 -2.86 -2.01
N GLU A 389 5.50 -1.80 -2.80
CA GLU A 389 5.79 -1.78 -4.23
C GLU A 389 6.94 -0.81 -4.49
N ALA A 390 8.16 -1.33 -4.55
CA ALA A 390 9.31 -0.53 -4.96
C ALA A 390 9.54 -0.70 -6.47
N ARG A 391 9.91 0.39 -7.14
CA ARG A 391 10.36 0.32 -8.53
C ARG A 391 11.69 -0.42 -8.64
N ARG A 392 12.54 -0.29 -7.61
CA ARG A 392 13.82 -0.94 -7.48
C ARG A 392 14.11 -1.21 -6.01
N TYR A 393 14.42 -2.45 -5.70
CA TYR A 393 14.91 -2.85 -4.39
C TYR A 393 16.43 -2.64 -4.34
N ASN A 394 16.97 -2.31 -3.18
CA ASN A 394 18.41 -2.07 -2.98
C ASN A 394 18.94 -0.87 -3.77
N ALA A 395 18.16 0.19 -3.91
CA ALA A 395 18.63 1.42 -4.57
C ALA A 395 19.73 2.10 -3.76
N PHE A 396 19.64 2.08 -2.42
CA PHE A 396 20.70 2.57 -1.51
C PHE A 396 21.81 1.52 -1.39
N HIS A 397 22.71 1.48 -2.35
CA HIS A 397 23.85 0.55 -2.43
C HIS A 397 25.09 1.26 -2.97
N SER A 398 26.30 0.85 -2.55
CA SER A 398 27.56 1.49 -2.91
C SER A 398 27.75 1.63 -4.42
N GLU A 399 27.36 0.62 -5.20
CA GLU A 399 27.39 0.59 -6.65
C GLU A 399 26.57 1.73 -7.28
N ASN A 400 25.38 1.98 -6.78
CA ASN A 400 24.52 3.05 -7.28
C ASN A 400 25.05 4.43 -6.93
N PHE A 401 25.70 4.59 -5.77
CA PHE A 401 26.34 5.85 -5.38
C PHE A 401 27.55 6.16 -6.22
N ASP A 402 28.40 5.17 -6.53
CA ASP A 402 29.56 5.37 -7.42
C ASP A 402 29.12 5.84 -8.80
N HIS A 403 28.08 5.20 -9.34
CA HIS A 403 27.50 5.58 -10.63
C HIS A 403 26.89 6.99 -10.63
N LEU A 404 26.13 7.36 -9.59
CA LEU A 404 25.47 8.68 -9.49
C LEU A 404 26.44 9.83 -9.30
N LEU A 405 27.52 9.61 -8.56
CA LEU A 405 28.54 10.62 -8.29
C LEU A 405 29.57 10.77 -9.45
N GLY A 406 29.37 9.97 -10.52
CA GLY A 406 30.15 10.07 -11.75
C GLY A 406 31.64 9.76 -11.57
N SER A 407 31.95 8.71 -10.84
CA SER A 407 33.31 8.24 -10.51
C SER A 407 34.23 9.29 -9.85
N LYS A 408 33.67 10.42 -9.40
CA LYS A 408 34.46 11.46 -8.72
C LYS A 408 35.03 10.99 -7.38
N ILE A 409 34.35 10.03 -6.73
CA ILE A 409 34.73 9.50 -5.40
C ILE A 409 35.42 8.13 -5.56
N ASN A 410 35.30 7.46 -6.71
CA ASN A 410 35.83 6.13 -7.01
C ASN A 410 35.68 5.15 -5.80
N ILE A 411 34.41 4.81 -5.49
CA ILE A 411 34.09 3.88 -4.41
C ILE A 411 34.47 2.48 -4.89
N LYS A 412 35.70 2.05 -4.60
CA LYS A 412 36.15 0.71 -4.97
C LYS A 412 35.29 -0.35 -4.28
N GLU A 413 34.81 -1.32 -5.05
CA GLU A 413 34.12 -2.50 -4.54
C GLU A 413 34.96 -3.19 -3.45
N GLY A 414 34.31 -3.66 -2.38
CA GLY A 414 34.99 -4.30 -1.25
C GLY A 414 35.79 -3.35 -0.36
N SER A 415 35.90 -2.05 -0.68
CA SER A 415 36.51 -1.05 0.18
C SER A 415 35.74 -0.87 1.48
N GLY A 416 36.39 -0.34 2.53
CA GLY A 416 35.70 -0.03 3.79
C GLY A 416 34.53 0.95 3.61
N VAL A 417 34.63 1.88 2.66
CA VAL A 417 33.54 2.84 2.32
C VAL A 417 32.38 2.11 1.65
N ALA A 418 32.65 1.26 0.66
CA ALA A 418 31.60 0.46 0.00
C ALA A 418 30.87 -0.42 1.01
N LYS A 419 31.60 -1.19 1.83
CA LYS A 419 31.02 -2.02 2.89
C LYS A 419 30.21 -1.22 3.90
N GLY A 420 30.65 -0.01 4.24
CA GLY A 420 29.91 0.90 5.12
C GLY A 420 28.60 1.38 4.52
N ILE A 421 28.57 1.76 3.23
CA ILE A 421 27.37 2.17 2.52
C ILE A 421 26.39 0.99 2.43
N ASP A 422 26.88 -0.20 2.06
CA ASP A 422 26.06 -1.40 1.92
C ASP A 422 25.47 -1.82 3.26
N PHE A 423 26.26 -1.80 4.33
CA PHE A 423 25.78 -2.03 5.69
C PHE A 423 24.70 -1.02 6.09
N MET A 424 24.89 0.27 5.82
CA MET A 424 23.88 1.28 6.06
C MET A 424 22.61 1.02 5.24
N GLY A 425 22.74 0.66 3.97
CA GLY A 425 21.62 0.29 3.11
C GLY A 425 20.85 -0.90 3.69
N ASP A 426 21.56 -1.97 4.03
CA ASP A 426 20.95 -3.24 4.46
C ASP A 426 20.38 -3.19 5.87
N TRP A 427 21.08 -2.63 6.83
CA TRP A 427 20.77 -2.74 8.25
C TRP A 427 20.30 -1.44 8.90
N VAL A 428 20.44 -0.30 8.19
CA VAL A 428 19.88 0.97 8.68
C VAL A 428 18.70 1.39 7.79
N VAL A 429 18.92 1.61 6.50
CA VAL A 429 17.86 2.13 5.61
C VAL A 429 16.74 1.10 5.42
N ARG A 430 17.07 -0.15 5.07
CA ARG A 430 16.09 -1.22 4.75
C ARG A 430 15.58 -2.01 5.94
N LEU A 431 16.03 -1.73 7.15
CA LEU A 431 15.58 -2.48 8.33
C LEU A 431 14.05 -2.52 8.48
N PRO A 432 13.28 -1.41 8.31
CA PRO A 432 11.83 -1.45 8.38
C PRO A 432 11.18 -2.35 7.33
N THR A 433 11.62 -2.29 6.07
CA THR A 433 11.09 -3.17 5.02
C THR A 433 11.48 -4.63 5.20
N ARG A 434 12.65 -4.92 5.81
CA ARG A 434 13.04 -6.29 6.19
C ARG A 434 12.15 -6.85 7.30
N PHE A 435 11.77 -6.04 8.30
CA PHE A 435 10.79 -6.43 9.30
C PHE A 435 9.43 -6.70 8.66
N LEU A 436 8.96 -5.83 7.78
CA LEU A 436 7.70 -6.04 7.08
C LEU A 436 7.72 -7.33 6.24
N ALA A 437 8.82 -7.61 5.54
CA ALA A 437 9.00 -8.84 4.77
C ALA A 437 8.99 -10.08 5.69
N ALA A 438 9.64 -10.01 6.85
CA ALA A 438 9.64 -11.08 7.83
C ALA A 438 8.24 -11.36 8.40
N GLU A 439 7.48 -10.31 8.71
CA GLU A 439 6.09 -10.42 9.15
C GLU A 439 5.21 -11.04 8.05
N ASP A 440 5.36 -10.61 6.80
CA ASP A 440 4.62 -11.16 5.67
C ASP A 440 4.91 -12.65 5.46
N GLU A 441 6.18 -13.05 5.54
CA GLU A 441 6.58 -14.47 5.42
C GLU A 441 6.02 -15.31 6.56
N TYR A 442 6.05 -14.77 7.79
CA TYR A 442 5.46 -15.43 8.94
C TYR A 442 3.97 -15.73 8.71
N PHE A 443 3.18 -14.71 8.37
CA PHE A 443 1.74 -14.87 8.20
C PHE A 443 1.36 -15.63 6.92
N LYS A 444 2.15 -15.54 5.86
CA LYS A 444 1.98 -16.39 4.66
C LYS A 444 2.20 -17.86 5.00
N ALA A 445 3.23 -18.19 5.78
CA ALA A 445 3.47 -19.56 6.21
C ALA A 445 2.32 -20.08 7.09
N VAL A 446 1.81 -19.26 7.99
CA VAL A 446 0.64 -19.60 8.81
C VAL A 446 -0.57 -19.87 7.95
N GLY A 447 -0.94 -18.92 7.08
CA GLY A 447 -2.10 -19.07 6.19
C GLY A 447 -1.98 -20.25 5.22
N TYR A 448 -0.78 -20.46 4.69
CA TYR A 448 -0.48 -21.59 3.82
C TYR A 448 -0.70 -22.92 4.55
N ARG A 449 -0.14 -23.09 5.75
CA ARG A 449 -0.30 -24.32 6.53
C ARG A 449 -1.73 -24.57 6.97
N MET A 450 -2.46 -23.51 7.33
CA MET A 450 -3.88 -23.62 7.68
C MET A 450 -4.69 -24.19 6.50
N GLU A 451 -4.53 -23.61 5.32
CA GLU A 451 -5.27 -24.03 4.13
C GLU A 451 -4.78 -25.37 3.58
N LEU A 452 -3.48 -25.65 3.60
CA LEU A 452 -2.90 -26.93 3.21
C LEU A 452 -3.53 -28.08 3.99
N ASN A 453 -3.63 -27.97 5.32
CA ASN A 453 -4.24 -29.00 6.16
C ASN A 453 -5.74 -29.19 5.86
N ALA A 454 -6.46 -28.08 5.61
CA ALA A 454 -7.87 -28.14 5.27
C ALA A 454 -8.12 -28.82 3.90
N LEU A 455 -7.33 -28.43 2.89
CA LEU A 455 -7.44 -29.00 1.54
C LEU A 455 -6.99 -30.48 1.49
N ALA A 456 -5.90 -30.82 2.18
CA ALA A 456 -5.42 -32.20 2.29
C ALA A 456 -6.51 -33.11 2.91
N TYR A 457 -7.19 -32.65 3.95
CA TYR A 457 -8.33 -33.37 4.53
C TYR A 457 -9.46 -33.56 3.52
N ARG A 458 -9.86 -32.48 2.82
CA ARG A 458 -10.94 -32.52 1.83
C ARG A 458 -10.64 -33.50 0.71
N THR A 459 -9.45 -33.42 0.13
CA THR A 459 -9.00 -34.26 -0.98
C THR A 459 -8.97 -35.73 -0.56
N ALA A 460 -8.30 -36.06 0.55
CA ALA A 460 -8.23 -37.46 1.02
C ALA A 460 -9.63 -38.02 1.35
N LYS A 461 -10.55 -37.18 1.81
CA LYS A 461 -11.93 -37.58 2.07
C LYS A 461 -12.73 -37.81 0.78
N ALA A 462 -12.55 -36.96 -0.24
CA ALA A 462 -13.15 -37.10 -1.57
C ALA A 462 -12.64 -38.35 -2.30
N GLU A 463 -11.36 -38.70 -2.11
CA GLU A 463 -10.77 -39.96 -2.60
C GLU A 463 -11.36 -41.20 -1.90
N GLY A 464 -12.16 -41.04 -0.84
CA GLY A 464 -12.87 -42.14 -0.16
C GLY A 464 -12.12 -42.77 1.01
N HIS A 465 -10.95 -42.24 1.40
CA HIS A 465 -10.16 -42.76 2.51
C HIS A 465 -10.91 -42.62 3.86
N LYS A 466 -10.66 -43.57 4.79
CA LYS A 466 -11.28 -43.62 6.14
C LYS A 466 -10.28 -44.13 7.17
N GLY A 467 -10.52 -43.78 8.43
CA GLY A 467 -9.73 -44.23 9.59
C GLY A 467 -8.23 -43.97 9.44
N ALA A 468 -7.38 -44.95 9.62
CA ALA A 468 -5.93 -44.83 9.53
C ALA A 468 -5.44 -44.43 8.12
N ASP A 469 -6.08 -44.98 7.06
CA ASP A 469 -5.73 -44.65 5.67
C ASP A 469 -5.99 -43.17 5.37
N LEU A 470 -7.07 -42.59 5.89
CA LEU A 470 -7.34 -41.19 5.78
C LEU A 470 -6.21 -40.35 6.43
N ALA A 471 -5.78 -40.74 7.65
CA ALA A 471 -4.70 -40.03 8.34
C ALA A 471 -3.36 -40.12 7.59
N ASN A 472 -3.06 -41.28 7.00
CA ASN A 472 -1.85 -41.49 6.20
C ASN A 472 -1.90 -40.64 4.91
N ARG A 473 -3.05 -40.67 4.20
CA ARG A 473 -3.20 -39.90 2.97
C ARG A 473 -3.13 -38.38 3.21
N ILE A 474 -3.71 -37.88 4.31
CA ILE A 474 -3.59 -36.47 4.72
C ILE A 474 -2.12 -36.11 4.95
N ARG A 475 -1.36 -36.99 5.65
CA ARG A 475 0.07 -36.74 5.89
C ARG A 475 0.83 -36.69 4.57
N GLU A 476 0.60 -37.62 3.67
CA GLU A 476 1.22 -37.65 2.35
C GLU A 476 0.94 -36.37 1.56
N LEU A 477 -0.33 -35.91 1.52
CA LEU A 477 -0.73 -34.67 0.84
C LEU A 477 -0.17 -33.40 1.50
N ILE A 478 0.12 -33.41 2.81
CA ILE A 478 0.79 -32.32 3.50
C ILE A 478 2.29 -32.30 3.19
N GLU A 479 2.94 -33.48 3.11
CA GLU A 479 4.36 -33.61 2.81
C GLU A 479 4.64 -33.35 1.31
N ASN A 480 3.75 -33.87 0.43
CA ASN A 480 3.85 -33.76 -1.01
C ASN A 480 2.50 -33.27 -1.59
N PRO A 481 2.19 -31.98 -1.46
CA PRO A 481 0.92 -31.44 -1.94
C PRO A 481 0.83 -31.52 -3.47
N THR A 482 -0.36 -31.86 -3.97
CA THR A 482 -0.66 -31.72 -5.39
C THR A 482 -0.58 -30.24 -5.78
N GLU A 483 -0.39 -29.96 -7.08
CA GLU A 483 -0.35 -28.57 -7.58
C GLU A 483 -1.60 -27.78 -7.18
N GLU A 484 -2.79 -28.39 -7.30
CA GLU A 484 -4.06 -27.78 -6.92
C GLU A 484 -4.10 -27.39 -5.42
N ILE A 485 -3.67 -28.29 -4.54
CA ILE A 485 -3.59 -28.05 -3.10
C ILE A 485 -2.58 -26.92 -2.80
N HIS A 486 -1.41 -26.98 -3.43
CA HIS A 486 -0.36 -25.96 -3.25
C HIS A 486 -0.82 -24.58 -3.73
N LEU A 487 -1.46 -24.49 -4.89
CA LEU A 487 -2.05 -23.27 -5.44
C LEU A 487 -3.15 -22.71 -4.53
N GLY A 488 -4.06 -23.57 -4.10
CA GLY A 488 -5.14 -23.20 -3.19
C GLY A 488 -4.60 -22.61 -1.88
N ALA A 489 -3.63 -23.30 -1.27
CA ALA A 489 -2.99 -22.86 -0.02
C ALA A 489 -2.22 -21.55 -0.20
N SER A 490 -1.47 -21.39 -1.28
CA SER A 490 -0.71 -20.17 -1.59
C SER A 490 -1.64 -18.97 -1.84
N ASN A 491 -2.71 -19.16 -2.61
CA ASN A 491 -3.70 -18.12 -2.87
C ASN A 491 -4.41 -17.67 -1.59
N MET A 492 -4.73 -18.60 -0.68
CA MET A 492 -5.32 -18.27 0.60
C MET A 492 -4.34 -17.51 1.49
N ALA A 493 -3.07 -17.92 1.54
CA ALA A 493 -2.02 -17.21 2.27
C ALA A 493 -1.89 -15.75 1.80
N ARG A 494 -1.84 -15.53 0.48
CA ARG A 494 -1.81 -14.19 -0.11
C ARG A 494 -3.10 -13.39 0.17
N TYR A 495 -4.25 -14.06 0.17
CA TYR A 495 -5.52 -13.43 0.51
C TYR A 495 -5.55 -12.93 1.96
N GLN A 496 -5.06 -13.73 2.89
CA GLN A 496 -5.00 -13.38 4.32
C GLN A 496 -3.98 -12.30 4.62
N THR A 497 -2.90 -12.20 3.86
CA THR A 497 -1.86 -11.16 4.03
C THR A 497 -2.06 -9.94 3.12
N PHE A 498 -3.16 -9.85 2.38
CA PHE A 498 -3.48 -8.75 1.46
C PHE A 498 -2.45 -8.53 0.34
N THR A 499 -1.76 -9.59 -0.06
CA THR A 499 -0.73 -9.56 -1.11
C THR A 499 -1.18 -10.15 -2.43
N ASN A 500 -2.48 -10.45 -2.59
CA ASN A 500 -3.06 -10.92 -3.85
C ASN A 500 -2.83 -9.95 -5.00
N ASP A 501 -2.77 -10.49 -6.20
CA ASP A 501 -2.66 -9.70 -7.42
C ASP A 501 -3.87 -8.78 -7.59
N LEU A 502 -3.58 -7.60 -8.14
CA LEU A 502 -4.59 -6.60 -8.43
C LEU A 502 -5.43 -7.05 -9.64
N GLY A 503 -6.74 -6.78 -9.60
CA GLY A 503 -7.55 -6.86 -10.80
C GLY A 503 -7.20 -5.74 -11.80
N ASP A 504 -7.82 -5.77 -12.99
CA ASP A 504 -7.47 -4.89 -14.11
C ASP A 504 -7.47 -3.40 -13.74
N ASN A 505 -8.48 -2.93 -13.01
CA ASN A 505 -8.54 -1.53 -12.55
C ASN A 505 -7.39 -1.20 -11.58
N GLY A 506 -7.08 -2.10 -10.65
CA GLY A 506 -5.97 -1.91 -9.71
C GLY A 506 -4.61 -1.93 -10.43
N LYS A 507 -4.43 -2.81 -11.42
CA LYS A 507 -3.24 -2.83 -12.28
C LYS A 507 -3.10 -1.54 -13.11
N ALA A 508 -4.21 -0.98 -13.61
CA ALA A 508 -4.20 0.29 -14.32
C ALA A 508 -3.74 1.45 -13.43
N VAL A 509 -4.25 1.54 -12.20
CA VAL A 509 -3.81 2.54 -11.21
C VAL A 509 -2.32 2.35 -10.87
N GLN A 510 -1.90 1.12 -10.62
CA GLN A 510 -0.49 0.82 -10.33
C GLN A 510 0.43 1.19 -11.49
N LYS A 511 0.01 0.90 -12.73
CA LYS A 511 0.74 1.28 -13.95
C LYS A 511 0.86 2.81 -14.08
N MET A 512 -0.22 3.55 -13.82
CA MET A 512 -0.21 5.02 -13.82
C MET A 512 0.80 5.57 -12.79
N ILE A 513 0.78 5.05 -11.55
CA ILE A 513 1.70 5.46 -10.48
C ILE A 513 3.16 5.10 -10.84
N ASN A 514 3.40 3.94 -11.43
CA ASN A 514 4.74 3.50 -11.84
C ASN A 514 5.30 4.33 -12.99
N ASN A 515 4.45 4.77 -13.91
CA ASN A 515 4.85 5.59 -15.05
C ASN A 515 5.20 7.04 -14.66
N PHE A 516 4.64 7.53 -13.56
CA PHE A 516 4.91 8.88 -13.07
C PHE A 516 5.45 8.84 -11.62
N PRO A 517 6.78 8.77 -11.45
CA PRO A 517 7.43 8.56 -10.15
C PRO A 517 6.96 9.48 -9.00
N PRO A 518 6.64 10.78 -9.22
CA PRO A 518 6.11 11.64 -8.16
C PRO A 518 4.83 11.11 -7.52
N PHE A 519 3.97 10.35 -8.24
CA PHE A 519 2.77 9.77 -7.64
C PHE A 519 3.07 8.70 -6.59
N LYS A 520 4.27 8.11 -6.58
CA LYS A 520 4.69 7.19 -5.50
C LYS A 520 4.80 7.88 -4.13
N PHE A 521 5.13 9.17 -4.12
CA PHE A 521 5.11 9.97 -2.89
C PHE A 521 3.69 10.32 -2.42
N ILE A 522 2.68 10.17 -3.29
CA ILE A 522 1.28 10.41 -2.96
C ILE A 522 0.62 9.10 -2.51
N ALA A 523 0.85 8.03 -3.26
CA ALA A 523 0.27 6.70 -3.03
C ALA A 523 1.37 5.62 -3.10
N PRO A 524 2.16 5.45 -2.03
CA PRO A 524 3.26 4.47 -1.99
C PRO A 524 2.78 3.02 -2.02
N PHE A 525 1.56 2.78 -1.55
CA PHE A 525 0.96 1.45 -1.42
C PHE A 525 -0.37 1.41 -2.16
N VAL A 526 -0.51 0.52 -3.14
CA VAL A 526 -1.75 0.31 -3.90
C VAL A 526 -2.34 -1.07 -3.62
N ARG A 527 -1.50 -2.11 -3.66
CA ARG A 527 -1.93 -3.50 -3.55
C ARG A 527 -2.62 -3.81 -2.22
N THR A 528 -1.99 -3.47 -1.12
CA THR A 528 -2.51 -3.74 0.23
C THR A 528 -3.85 -3.03 0.50
N PRO A 529 -3.99 -1.70 0.29
CA PRO A 529 -5.27 -1.03 0.46
C PRO A 529 -6.40 -1.63 -0.38
N VAL A 530 -6.16 -1.91 -1.66
CA VAL A 530 -7.16 -2.51 -2.54
C VAL A 530 -7.58 -3.89 -2.04
N ASN A 531 -6.63 -4.71 -1.57
CA ASN A 531 -6.95 -6.04 -1.06
C ASN A 531 -7.66 -6.00 0.30
N ILE A 532 -7.38 -5.02 1.17
CA ILE A 532 -8.15 -4.80 2.40
C ILE A 532 -9.61 -4.44 2.07
N VAL A 533 -9.84 -3.52 1.13
CA VAL A 533 -11.19 -3.16 0.68
C VAL A 533 -11.91 -4.37 0.09
N LYS A 534 -11.24 -5.18 -0.74
CA LYS A 534 -11.79 -6.44 -1.25
C LYS A 534 -12.16 -7.41 -0.12
N TYR A 535 -11.28 -7.56 0.85
CA TYR A 535 -11.49 -8.47 1.99
C TYR A 535 -12.75 -8.08 2.78
N VAL A 536 -12.93 -6.79 3.08
CA VAL A 536 -14.12 -6.26 3.75
C VAL A 536 -15.36 -6.44 2.87
N SER A 537 -15.28 -6.04 1.60
CA SER A 537 -16.42 -6.12 0.68
C SER A 537 -16.91 -7.56 0.44
N HIS A 538 -16.02 -8.56 0.44
CA HIS A 538 -16.41 -9.98 0.35
C HIS A 538 -17.24 -10.47 1.55
N ARG A 539 -17.28 -9.71 2.63
CA ARG A 539 -18.06 -10.00 3.84
C ARG A 539 -19.32 -9.17 3.94
N THR A 540 -19.67 -8.48 2.85
CA THR A 540 -20.90 -7.72 2.75
C THR A 540 -21.78 -8.25 1.61
N PRO A 541 -23.11 -8.12 1.68
CA PRO A 541 -24.00 -8.52 0.59
C PRO A 541 -23.94 -7.59 -0.62
N PHE A 542 -23.16 -6.49 -0.56
CA PHE A 542 -23.08 -5.50 -1.63
C PHE A 542 -22.03 -5.84 -2.72
N ASN A 543 -21.23 -6.89 -2.53
CA ASN A 543 -20.19 -7.27 -3.49
C ASN A 543 -20.73 -8.20 -4.59
N LYS A 544 -20.76 -7.71 -5.82
CA LYS A 544 -21.22 -8.45 -7.01
C LYS A 544 -20.52 -9.81 -7.16
N LYS A 545 -19.18 -9.86 -6.93
CA LYS A 545 -18.40 -11.10 -7.06
C LYS A 545 -18.88 -12.20 -6.12
N MET A 546 -19.33 -11.84 -4.90
CA MET A 546 -19.87 -12.82 -3.96
C MET A 546 -21.17 -13.44 -4.48
N TRP A 547 -22.02 -12.68 -5.13
CA TRP A 547 -23.23 -13.22 -5.76
C TRP A 547 -22.93 -14.06 -7.01
N GLU A 548 -21.90 -13.72 -7.78
CA GLU A 548 -21.40 -14.57 -8.85
C GLU A 548 -20.89 -15.90 -8.32
N ASP A 549 -20.16 -15.90 -7.19
CA ASP A 549 -19.69 -17.13 -6.53
C ASP A 549 -20.87 -17.94 -5.95
N VAL A 550 -21.91 -17.27 -5.44
CA VAL A 550 -23.17 -17.95 -5.03
C VAL A 550 -23.85 -18.60 -6.23
N ALA A 551 -23.95 -17.92 -7.35
CA ALA A 551 -24.54 -18.45 -8.58
C ALA A 551 -23.73 -19.61 -9.19
N ALA A 552 -22.40 -19.59 -9.07
CA ALA A 552 -21.53 -20.67 -9.53
C ALA A 552 -21.75 -21.99 -8.77
N GLY A 553 -22.33 -21.95 -7.57
CA GLY A 553 -22.61 -23.16 -6.80
C GLY A 553 -21.36 -23.80 -6.16
N GLY A 554 -21.54 -25.01 -5.63
CA GLY A 554 -20.46 -25.79 -5.04
C GLY A 554 -19.79 -25.11 -3.85
N VAL A 555 -18.50 -25.40 -3.65
CA VAL A 555 -17.69 -24.86 -2.54
C VAL A 555 -17.59 -23.34 -2.60
N LYS A 556 -17.54 -22.72 -3.80
CA LYS A 556 -17.49 -21.26 -3.94
C LYS A 556 -18.73 -20.60 -3.35
N ARG A 557 -19.92 -21.11 -3.65
CA ARG A 557 -21.18 -20.66 -3.07
C ARG A 557 -21.15 -20.73 -1.54
N ASP A 558 -20.73 -21.85 -0.99
CA ASP A 558 -20.77 -22.11 0.44
C ASP A 558 -19.83 -21.16 1.20
N VAL A 559 -18.64 -20.90 0.66
CA VAL A 559 -17.69 -19.91 1.20
C VAL A 559 -18.25 -18.48 1.09
N ALA A 560 -18.83 -18.12 -0.06
CA ALA A 560 -19.41 -16.80 -0.26
C ALA A 560 -20.56 -16.53 0.72
N LEU A 561 -21.49 -17.50 0.89
CA LEU A 561 -22.58 -17.41 1.86
C LEU A 561 -22.06 -17.28 3.30
N ALA A 562 -21.04 -18.06 3.66
CA ALA A 562 -20.45 -17.99 5.01
C ALA A 562 -19.85 -16.62 5.29
N ARG A 563 -19.06 -16.08 4.35
CA ARG A 563 -18.44 -14.75 4.48
C ARG A 563 -19.48 -13.66 4.61
N MET A 564 -20.47 -13.64 3.71
CA MET A 564 -21.54 -12.65 3.74
C MET A 564 -22.39 -12.76 5.02
N SER A 565 -22.72 -13.96 5.47
CA SER A 565 -23.54 -14.17 6.67
C SER A 565 -22.81 -13.71 7.94
N LEU A 566 -21.55 -14.14 8.13
CA LEU A 566 -20.74 -13.71 9.28
C LEU A 566 -20.47 -12.21 9.26
N GLY A 567 -20.14 -11.68 8.08
CA GLY A 567 -19.88 -10.26 7.93
C GLY A 567 -21.11 -9.41 8.19
N SER A 568 -22.28 -9.79 7.67
CA SER A 568 -23.54 -9.08 7.93
C SER A 568 -23.96 -9.15 9.40
N LEU A 569 -23.78 -10.31 10.04
CA LEU A 569 -24.03 -10.45 11.48
C LEU A 569 -23.14 -9.53 12.29
N THR A 570 -21.84 -9.51 11.99
CA THR A 570 -20.87 -8.65 12.66
C THR A 570 -21.20 -7.18 12.45
N LEU A 571 -21.48 -6.76 11.21
CA LEU A 571 -21.87 -5.38 10.90
C LEU A 571 -23.12 -4.97 11.68
N GLY A 572 -24.09 -5.86 11.78
CA GLY A 572 -25.30 -5.61 12.52
C GLY A 572 -25.11 -5.42 14.01
N MET A 573 -24.31 -6.28 14.61
CA MET A 573 -23.97 -6.13 16.03
C MET A 573 -23.21 -4.81 16.26
N MET A 574 -22.24 -4.48 15.40
CA MET A 574 -21.46 -3.24 15.53
C MET A 574 -22.32 -2.00 15.28
N TYR A 575 -23.26 -2.07 14.34
CA TYR A 575 -24.24 -1.01 14.11
C TYR A 575 -25.10 -0.76 15.35
N SER A 576 -25.59 -1.80 16.03
CA SER A 576 -26.33 -1.65 17.29
C SER A 576 -25.49 -0.98 18.39
N TYR A 577 -24.22 -1.39 18.53
CA TYR A 577 -23.31 -0.75 19.50
C TYR A 577 -22.97 0.69 19.11
N ALA A 578 -22.96 1.03 17.84
CA ALA A 578 -22.78 2.41 17.39
C ALA A 578 -23.99 3.28 17.72
N LEU A 579 -25.23 2.76 17.56
CA LEU A 579 -26.45 3.45 17.99
C LEU A 579 -26.49 3.68 19.52
N GLU A 580 -25.87 2.78 20.30
CA GLU A 580 -25.74 2.94 21.76
C GLU A 580 -24.59 3.90 22.15
N GLY A 581 -23.89 4.51 21.19
CA GLY A 581 -22.72 5.38 21.43
C GLY A 581 -21.47 4.65 21.88
N LYS A 582 -21.45 3.30 21.88
CA LYS A 582 -20.29 2.49 22.27
C LYS A 582 -19.23 2.38 21.18
N ILE A 583 -19.57 2.64 19.94
CA ILE A 583 -18.65 2.68 18.80
C ILE A 583 -18.89 4.00 18.08
N THR A 584 -17.82 4.78 17.89
CA THR A 584 -17.87 6.07 17.23
C THR A 584 -17.38 5.94 15.78
N GLY A 585 -18.00 6.67 14.86
CA GLY A 585 -17.54 6.85 13.50
C GLY A 585 -16.71 8.13 13.34
N ARG A 586 -16.81 8.76 12.17
CA ARG A 586 -16.15 10.05 11.87
C ARG A 586 -16.67 11.19 12.75
N GLY A 587 -17.90 11.10 13.20
CA GLY A 587 -18.64 12.17 13.86
C GLY A 587 -19.26 13.19 12.89
N PRO A 588 -19.87 14.25 13.41
CA PRO A 588 -20.56 15.28 12.63
C PRO A 588 -19.68 15.89 11.54
N GLN A 589 -20.28 16.28 10.40
CA GLN A 589 -19.55 16.92 9.31
C GLN A 589 -19.03 18.30 9.70
N ASP A 590 -19.80 19.05 10.48
CA ASP A 590 -19.38 20.35 10.96
C ASP A 590 -18.21 20.25 11.93
N LYS A 591 -17.15 20.96 11.61
CA LYS A 591 -15.92 20.97 12.41
C LYS A 591 -16.16 21.51 13.83
N LYS A 592 -17.03 22.52 13.98
CA LYS A 592 -17.28 23.15 15.27
C LYS A 592 -18.00 22.20 16.22
N THR A 593 -18.94 21.42 15.72
CA THR A 593 -19.65 20.39 16.48
C THR A 593 -18.68 19.26 16.86
N ARG A 594 -17.79 18.83 15.94
CA ARG A 594 -16.74 17.85 16.30
C ARG A 594 -15.76 18.40 17.35
N ASP A 595 -15.41 19.69 17.27
CA ASP A 595 -14.51 20.30 18.25
C ASP A 595 -15.21 20.41 19.64
N ALA A 596 -16.53 20.57 19.69
CA ALA A 596 -17.31 20.47 20.93
C ALA A 596 -17.30 19.04 21.50
N LEU A 597 -17.55 18.03 20.66
CA LEU A 597 -17.48 16.62 21.07
C LEU A 597 -16.09 16.26 21.64
N ARG A 598 -15.01 16.76 21.05
CA ARG A 598 -13.66 16.50 21.58
C ARG A 598 -13.42 17.05 22.98
N LEU A 599 -14.16 18.07 23.40
CA LEU A 599 -14.05 18.59 24.77
C LEU A 599 -14.58 17.59 25.81
N THR A 600 -15.54 16.72 25.44
CA THR A 600 -16.02 15.65 26.32
C THR A 600 -15.05 14.47 26.42
N GLY A 601 -13.93 14.49 25.66
CA GLY A 601 -13.03 13.34 25.54
C GLY A 601 -13.39 12.41 24.38
N TRP A 602 -14.49 12.65 23.67
CA TRP A 602 -14.89 11.87 22.50
C TRP A 602 -13.78 11.80 21.44
N GLN A 603 -13.58 10.60 20.92
CA GLN A 603 -12.59 10.34 19.87
C GLN A 603 -13.25 9.65 18.68
N PRO A 604 -12.96 10.08 17.41
CA PRO A 604 -13.49 9.43 16.24
C PRO A 604 -12.90 8.03 16.07
N TYR A 605 -13.67 7.13 15.46
CA TYR A 605 -13.28 5.75 15.17
C TYR A 605 -12.74 4.99 16.39
N SER A 606 -13.49 5.07 17.49
CA SER A 606 -13.12 4.49 18.77
C SER A 606 -14.23 3.61 19.34
N VAL A 607 -13.81 2.64 20.14
CA VAL A 607 -14.71 1.88 21.01
C VAL A 607 -14.71 2.58 22.36
N TYR A 608 -15.91 2.93 22.88
CA TYR A 608 -16.09 3.46 24.21
C TYR A 608 -16.34 2.35 25.21
N HIS A 609 -15.51 2.28 26.24
CA HIS A 609 -15.65 1.32 27.32
C HIS A 609 -15.06 1.88 28.61
N ASP A 610 -15.81 1.81 29.68
CA ASP A 610 -15.40 2.22 31.03
C ASP A 610 -14.77 3.64 31.10
N GLY A 611 -15.49 4.63 30.54
CA GLY A 611 -15.02 6.03 30.54
C GLY A 611 -13.84 6.32 29.62
N LYS A 612 -13.54 5.41 28.66
CA LYS A 612 -12.40 5.55 27.75
C LYS A 612 -12.79 5.26 26.31
N TYR A 613 -12.19 6.00 25.40
CA TYR A 613 -12.28 5.77 23.97
C TYR A 613 -11.01 5.10 23.48
N TYR A 614 -11.12 3.95 22.82
CA TYR A 614 -10.00 3.18 22.24
C TYR A 614 -10.08 3.26 20.73
N ALA A 615 -9.13 3.97 20.09
CA ALA A 615 -9.11 4.17 18.64
C ALA A 615 -8.80 2.88 17.88
N TYR A 616 -9.70 2.50 16.94
CA TYR A 616 -9.56 1.31 16.12
C TYR A 616 -9.22 1.60 14.65
N ASN A 617 -9.13 2.86 14.25
CA ASN A 617 -8.99 3.28 12.85
C ASN A 617 -7.76 2.71 12.12
N ARG A 618 -6.74 2.29 12.86
CA ARG A 618 -5.51 1.69 12.31
C ARG A 618 -5.56 0.17 12.22
N LEU A 619 -6.53 -0.51 12.85
CA LEU A 619 -6.59 -1.97 12.95
C LEU A 619 -7.36 -2.61 11.78
N ASP A 620 -6.99 -2.29 10.53
CA ASP A 620 -7.65 -2.87 9.36
C ASP A 620 -7.30 -4.37 9.20
N PRO A 621 -8.26 -5.21 8.76
CA PRO A 621 -9.58 -4.88 8.22
C PRO A 621 -10.68 -4.66 9.28
N VAL A 622 -10.45 -4.99 10.54
CA VAL A 622 -11.45 -4.86 11.61
C VAL A 622 -11.86 -3.39 11.78
N GLY A 623 -10.89 -2.49 11.77
CA GLY A 623 -11.16 -1.05 11.87
C GLY A 623 -12.04 -0.52 10.73
N MET A 624 -11.93 -1.11 9.52
CA MET A 624 -12.84 -0.76 8.42
C MET A 624 -14.26 -1.29 8.64
N PHE A 625 -14.42 -2.50 9.20
CA PHE A 625 -15.73 -3.04 9.56
C PHE A 625 -16.43 -2.21 10.62
N LEU A 626 -15.72 -1.90 11.71
CA LEU A 626 -16.26 -1.07 12.80
C LEU A 626 -16.62 0.33 12.30
N GLY A 627 -15.74 0.95 11.53
CA GLY A 627 -15.97 2.27 10.96
C GLY A 627 -17.15 2.30 9.98
N LEU A 628 -17.29 1.27 9.14
CA LEU A 628 -18.43 1.16 8.23
C LEU A 628 -19.77 1.10 9.00
N ALA A 629 -19.84 0.29 10.06
CA ALA A 629 -21.03 0.19 10.89
C ALA A 629 -21.33 1.51 11.62
N ALA A 630 -20.30 2.14 12.20
CA ALA A 630 -20.46 3.38 12.96
C ALA A 630 -20.80 4.58 12.06
N ASP A 631 -20.13 4.74 10.92
CA ASP A 631 -20.44 5.81 9.97
C ASP A 631 -21.84 5.66 9.39
N THR A 632 -22.29 4.41 9.15
CA THR A 632 -23.67 4.13 8.71
C THR A 632 -24.66 4.52 9.82
N ALA A 633 -24.40 4.19 11.08
CA ALA A 633 -25.26 4.54 12.19
C ALA A 633 -25.34 6.06 12.39
N GLU A 634 -24.21 6.77 12.30
CA GLU A 634 -24.17 8.22 12.39
C GLU A 634 -24.93 8.92 11.25
N ILE A 635 -24.82 8.41 10.01
CA ILE A 635 -25.57 8.95 8.87
C ILE A 635 -27.07 8.71 9.05
N MET A 636 -27.44 7.52 9.47
CA MET A 636 -28.84 7.14 9.65
C MET A 636 -29.50 7.81 10.86
N HIS A 637 -28.73 8.25 11.85
CA HIS A 637 -29.25 8.99 13.00
C HIS A 637 -30.00 10.28 12.58
N TYR A 638 -29.60 10.88 11.46
CA TYR A 638 -30.19 12.10 10.91
C TYR A 638 -31.29 11.83 9.86
N ALA A 639 -31.57 10.56 9.54
CA ALA A 639 -32.58 10.17 8.55
C ALA A 639 -33.82 9.60 9.25
N ASP A 640 -34.86 10.43 9.39
CA ASP A 640 -36.14 9.99 9.90
C ASP A 640 -36.83 9.07 8.88
N ASN A 641 -37.18 7.84 9.28
CA ASN A 641 -37.92 6.85 8.45
C ASN A 641 -37.20 6.44 7.12
N ALA A 642 -35.90 6.26 7.15
CA ALA A 642 -35.15 5.83 5.99
C ALA A 642 -35.60 4.49 5.41
N ASP A 643 -35.78 4.44 4.10
CA ASP A 643 -36.10 3.22 3.36
C ASP A 643 -34.82 2.40 3.05
N SER A 644 -34.97 1.23 2.43
CA SER A 644 -33.84 0.37 2.08
C SER A 644 -32.86 0.99 1.09
N SER A 645 -33.28 1.94 0.27
CA SER A 645 -32.44 2.66 -0.68
C SER A 645 -31.57 3.71 0.01
N GLU A 646 -32.12 4.39 1.02
CA GLU A 646 -31.39 5.34 1.86
C GLU A 646 -30.34 4.66 2.73
N VAL A 647 -30.67 3.47 3.29
CA VAL A 647 -29.68 2.66 4.01
C VAL A 647 -28.53 2.22 3.10
N ALA A 648 -28.84 1.81 1.87
CA ALA A 648 -27.81 1.43 0.90
C ALA A 648 -26.93 2.63 0.53
N LEU A 649 -27.52 3.82 0.29
CA LEU A 649 -26.78 5.05 0.01
C LEU A 649 -25.93 5.47 1.22
N ALA A 650 -26.46 5.43 2.43
CA ALA A 650 -25.73 5.70 3.66
C ALA A 650 -24.54 4.76 3.81
N SER A 651 -24.69 3.46 3.52
CA SER A 651 -23.60 2.49 3.56
C SER A 651 -22.51 2.79 2.52
N ILE A 652 -22.88 3.21 1.30
CA ILE A 652 -21.91 3.62 0.26
C ILE A 652 -21.15 4.87 0.71
N MET A 653 -21.87 5.86 1.26
CA MET A 653 -21.26 7.08 1.79
C MET A 653 -20.34 6.78 2.99
N ALA A 654 -20.72 5.84 3.85
CA ALA A 654 -19.90 5.39 4.97
C ALA A 654 -18.59 4.73 4.47
N VAL A 655 -18.65 3.89 3.43
CA VAL A 655 -17.44 3.32 2.80
C VAL A 655 -16.52 4.43 2.31
N ALA A 656 -17.04 5.40 1.57
CA ALA A 656 -16.23 6.51 1.04
C ALA A 656 -15.59 7.34 2.16
N LYS A 657 -16.37 7.69 3.20
CA LYS A 657 -15.87 8.44 4.37
C LYS A 657 -14.83 7.66 5.18
N ASN A 658 -15.06 6.36 5.37
CA ASN A 658 -14.11 5.50 6.07
C ASN A 658 -12.77 5.41 5.33
N LEU A 659 -12.82 5.24 4.00
CA LEU A 659 -11.62 5.21 3.15
C LEU A 659 -10.86 6.53 3.19
N GLU A 660 -11.55 7.67 3.14
CA GLU A 660 -10.92 9.01 3.21
C GLU A 660 -10.06 9.20 4.48
N ASN A 661 -10.46 8.59 5.59
CA ASN A 661 -9.78 8.70 6.88
C ASN A 661 -8.69 7.64 7.13
N LYS A 662 -8.41 6.77 6.15
CA LYS A 662 -7.37 5.76 6.30
C LYS A 662 -5.98 6.34 6.05
N THR A 663 -5.05 6.02 6.94
CA THR A 663 -3.68 6.54 6.90
C THR A 663 -2.95 6.26 5.58
N TYR A 664 -3.22 5.13 4.94
CA TYR A 664 -2.61 4.77 3.66
C TYR A 664 -3.21 5.50 2.45
N LEU A 665 -4.39 6.14 2.59
CA LEU A 665 -5.02 6.99 1.57
C LEU A 665 -4.91 8.49 1.90
N GLU A 666 -4.42 8.83 3.08
CA GLU A 666 -4.29 10.21 3.54
C GLU A 666 -3.42 11.06 2.59
N GLY A 667 -2.36 10.48 2.03
CA GLY A 667 -1.54 11.14 1.02
C GLY A 667 -2.32 11.53 -0.23
N VAL A 668 -3.19 10.64 -0.70
CA VAL A 668 -4.06 10.89 -1.86
C VAL A 668 -5.10 11.97 -1.54
N SER A 669 -5.77 11.85 -0.39
CA SER A 669 -6.79 12.83 0.05
C SER A 669 -6.18 14.23 0.21
N ARG A 670 -5.03 14.36 0.85
CA ARG A 670 -4.32 15.63 1.00
C ARG A 670 -3.85 16.22 -0.33
N PHE A 671 -3.41 15.37 -1.26
CA PHE A 671 -3.03 15.80 -2.60
C PHE A 671 -4.22 16.39 -3.36
N VAL A 672 -5.37 15.69 -3.34
CA VAL A 672 -6.61 16.17 -3.98
C VAL A 672 -7.02 17.51 -3.38
N GLN A 673 -7.05 17.65 -2.05
CA GLN A 673 -7.37 18.90 -1.37
C GLN A 673 -6.41 20.04 -1.74
N ALA A 674 -5.09 19.74 -1.82
CA ALA A 674 -4.10 20.74 -2.22
C ALA A 674 -4.25 21.16 -3.68
N PHE A 675 -4.76 20.29 -4.54
CA PHE A 675 -5.02 20.59 -5.95
C PHE A 675 -6.33 21.37 -6.15
N GLU A 676 -7.37 21.05 -5.39
CA GLU A 676 -8.68 21.72 -5.44
C GLU A 676 -8.63 23.15 -4.88
N ASP A 677 -7.88 23.36 -3.80
CA ASP A 677 -7.72 24.69 -3.15
C ASP A 677 -6.24 24.90 -2.79
N PRO A 678 -5.39 25.26 -3.78
CA PRO A 678 -3.96 25.43 -3.59
C PRO A 678 -3.60 26.52 -2.57
N ASP A 679 -4.34 27.61 -2.56
CA ASP A 679 -4.09 28.73 -1.65
C ASP A 679 -4.23 28.34 -0.17
N ARG A 680 -5.03 27.34 0.10
CA ARG A 680 -5.34 26.88 1.46
C ARG A 680 -4.53 25.67 1.91
N TYR A 681 -4.27 24.71 1.02
CA TYR A 681 -3.76 23.40 1.39
C TYR A 681 -2.39 23.05 0.82
N MET A 682 -1.92 23.71 -0.24
CA MET A 682 -0.66 23.37 -0.92
C MET A 682 0.55 23.51 0.00
N GLU A 683 0.66 24.57 0.78
CA GLU A 683 1.77 24.78 1.72
C GLU A 683 1.81 23.68 2.79
N SER A 684 0.65 23.33 3.34
CA SER A 684 0.54 22.24 4.32
C SER A 684 0.88 20.89 3.71
N TYR A 685 0.47 20.64 2.46
CA TYR A 685 0.80 19.42 1.74
C TYR A 685 2.31 19.29 1.49
N LEU A 686 2.93 20.33 0.95
CA LEU A 686 4.39 20.36 0.70
C LEU A 686 5.18 20.24 2.01
N GLY A 687 4.73 20.88 3.08
CA GLY A 687 5.34 20.78 4.40
C GLY A 687 5.30 19.35 4.94
N ASN A 688 4.18 18.66 4.79
CA ASN A 688 4.08 17.24 5.16
C ASN A 688 5.01 16.35 4.32
N LEU A 689 5.07 16.59 3.01
CA LEU A 689 5.92 15.83 2.11
C LEU A 689 7.40 16.02 2.47
N VAL A 690 7.85 17.27 2.63
CA VAL A 690 9.25 17.58 3.00
C VAL A 690 9.60 16.99 4.37
N SER A 691 8.72 17.13 5.37
CA SER A 691 8.97 16.56 6.70
C SER A 691 9.04 15.03 6.67
N SER A 692 8.32 14.38 5.78
CA SER A 692 8.31 12.91 5.64
C SER A 692 9.56 12.35 4.93
N LEU A 693 10.37 13.19 4.27
CA LEU A 693 11.63 12.77 3.63
C LEU A 693 12.78 12.53 4.62
N LYS A 694 12.61 12.86 5.89
CA LYS A 694 13.62 12.53 6.90
C LYS A 694 13.74 11.01 7.07
N PRO A 695 14.97 10.47 7.19
CA PRO A 695 15.15 9.08 7.55
C PRO A 695 14.46 8.75 8.87
N TYR A 696 13.82 7.59 8.95
CA TYR A 696 13.10 7.14 10.14
C TYR A 696 12.01 8.10 10.65
N THR A 697 11.37 8.85 9.77
CA THR A 697 10.37 9.88 10.13
C THR A 697 9.30 9.36 11.09
N SER A 698 8.76 8.17 10.84
CA SER A 698 7.71 7.60 11.69
C SER A 698 8.22 7.18 13.07
N LEU A 699 9.44 6.62 13.16
CA LEU A 699 10.08 6.27 14.41
C LEU A 699 10.40 7.52 15.24
N VAL A 700 11.02 8.51 14.61
CA VAL A 700 11.39 9.78 15.26
C VAL A 700 10.14 10.49 15.80
N GLY A 701 9.07 10.56 15.00
CA GLY A 701 7.79 11.12 15.45
C GLY A 701 7.10 10.30 16.54
N GLN A 702 7.34 8.98 16.63
CA GLN A 702 6.83 8.15 17.73
C GLN A 702 7.62 8.40 19.03
N VAL A 703 8.95 8.48 18.93
CA VAL A 703 9.81 8.83 20.07
C VAL A 703 9.47 10.23 20.59
N GLU A 704 9.32 11.19 19.70
CA GLU A 704 8.96 12.56 20.06
C GLU A 704 7.65 12.60 20.84
N ARG A 705 6.57 11.97 20.33
CA ARG A 705 5.27 11.91 21.02
C ARG A 705 5.33 11.22 22.39
N THR A 706 6.26 10.31 22.57
CA THR A 706 6.46 9.64 23.88
C THR A 706 7.18 10.56 24.86
N LEU A 707 8.12 11.39 24.38
CA LEU A 707 8.89 12.32 25.19
C LEU A 707 8.16 13.64 25.47
N ASP A 708 7.43 14.14 24.47
CA ASP A 708 6.66 15.37 24.51
C ASP A 708 5.22 15.08 24.04
N PRO A 709 4.31 14.74 24.97
CA PRO A 709 2.93 14.41 24.65
C PRO A 709 2.07 15.65 24.29
N GLU A 710 2.57 16.87 24.45
CA GLU A 710 1.85 18.08 24.04
C GLU A 710 1.83 18.20 22.52
N VAL A 711 0.66 18.49 21.97
CA VAL A 711 0.51 18.70 20.54
C VAL A 711 1.00 20.08 20.16
N SER A 712 2.10 20.19 19.44
CA SER A 712 2.65 21.45 18.94
C SER A 712 1.72 22.11 17.91
N ALA A 713 1.60 23.43 17.96
CA ALA A 713 0.92 24.22 16.94
C ALA A 713 1.86 24.49 15.76
N VAL A 714 1.44 24.09 14.56
CA VAL A 714 2.22 24.19 13.32
C VAL A 714 1.66 25.30 12.44
N TYR A 715 2.49 26.24 12.04
CA TYR A 715 2.15 27.40 11.20
C TYR A 715 2.98 27.48 9.92
N SER A 716 4.15 26.85 9.88
CA SER A 716 5.06 26.85 8.74
C SER A 716 5.61 25.45 8.44
N ILE A 717 6.28 25.31 7.29
CA ILE A 717 7.00 24.07 6.94
C ILE A 717 8.08 23.76 7.99
N MET A 718 8.78 24.76 8.49
CA MET A 718 9.82 24.57 9.53
C MET A 718 9.21 24.11 10.85
N ASP A 719 8.08 24.70 11.26
CA ASP A 719 7.38 24.23 12.47
C ASP A 719 6.96 22.77 12.35
N ARG A 720 6.57 22.35 11.12
CA ARG A 720 6.23 20.94 10.86
C ARG A 720 7.44 20.03 11.04
N ILE A 721 8.62 20.49 10.64
CA ILE A 721 9.86 19.76 10.85
C ILE A 721 10.20 19.71 12.35
N TYR A 722 10.06 20.81 13.05
CA TYR A 722 10.34 20.92 14.48
C TYR A 722 9.36 20.08 15.31
N SER A 723 8.06 20.11 15.01
CA SER A 723 7.04 19.33 15.71
C SER A 723 7.20 17.80 15.63
N GLN A 724 8.08 17.32 14.75
CA GLN A 724 8.40 15.90 14.57
C GLN A 724 9.86 15.60 14.94
N THR A 725 10.55 16.50 15.61
CA THR A 725 11.96 16.34 15.97
C THR A 725 12.09 16.46 17.49
N PRO A 726 12.54 15.41 18.18
CA PRO A 726 12.75 15.44 19.62
C PRO A 726 13.59 16.66 20.04
N SER A 727 13.23 17.25 21.13
CA SER A 727 13.80 18.50 21.68
C SER A 727 13.51 19.79 20.93
N LEU A 728 13.10 19.77 19.65
CA LEU A 728 12.70 20.97 18.92
C LEU A 728 11.19 21.23 18.98
N SER A 729 10.38 20.20 19.26
CA SER A 729 8.93 20.33 19.45
C SER A 729 8.59 21.27 20.60
N SER A 730 9.35 21.21 21.69
CA SER A 730 9.17 22.06 22.86
C SER A 730 9.45 23.56 22.63
N GLU A 731 10.11 23.92 21.52
CA GLU A 731 10.29 25.32 21.11
C GLU A 731 9.04 25.91 20.45
N LEU A 732 8.08 25.06 20.04
CA LEU A 732 6.84 25.48 19.42
C LEU A 732 5.76 25.74 20.49
N PRO A 733 4.87 26.72 20.26
CA PRO A 733 3.73 26.89 21.15
C PRO A 733 2.82 25.64 21.08
N PRO A 734 2.23 25.22 22.22
CA PRO A 734 1.32 24.09 22.23
C PRO A 734 0.01 24.42 21.50
N ARG A 735 -0.59 23.43 20.89
CA ARG A 735 -1.96 23.56 20.40
C ARG A 735 -2.92 23.52 21.56
N ARG A 736 -3.82 24.52 21.66
CA ARG A 736 -4.74 24.67 22.78
C ARG A 736 -6.19 24.37 22.41
N ASN A 737 -6.96 23.93 23.42
CA ASN A 737 -8.40 23.87 23.35
C ASN A 737 -9.00 25.30 23.56
N ILE A 738 -10.33 25.42 23.54
CA ILE A 738 -11.01 26.72 23.71
C ILE A 738 -10.85 27.29 25.14
N TRP A 739 -10.62 26.41 26.11
CA TRP A 739 -10.39 26.78 27.50
C TRP A 739 -8.97 27.34 27.76
N GLY A 740 -8.11 27.29 26.74
CA GLY A 740 -6.70 27.74 26.83
C GLY A 740 -5.74 26.67 27.34
N ASP A 741 -6.19 25.42 27.54
CA ASP A 741 -5.34 24.32 27.96
C ASP A 741 -4.59 23.75 26.78
N ALA A 742 -3.34 23.32 26.98
CA ALA A 742 -2.59 22.56 26.00
C ALA A 742 -3.28 21.22 25.75
N ILE A 743 -3.38 20.84 24.47
CA ILE A 743 -3.90 19.54 24.07
C ILE A 743 -2.78 18.52 24.26
N VAL A 744 -2.98 17.58 25.18
CA VAL A 744 -2.04 16.51 25.48
C VAL A 744 -2.55 15.23 24.85
N LEU A 745 -1.68 14.51 24.12
CA LEU A 745 -1.97 13.17 23.64
C LEU A 745 -1.89 12.23 24.84
N GLN A 746 -3.03 11.66 25.16
CA GLN A 746 -3.09 10.59 26.15
C GLN A 746 -2.56 9.34 25.52
N GLY A 747 -1.73 8.58 26.24
CA GLY A 747 -1.00 7.42 25.71
C GLY A 747 -1.84 6.37 25.01
N GLY A 748 -1.20 5.28 24.60
CA GLY A 748 -1.85 4.16 23.95
C GLY A 748 -2.23 3.04 24.92
N LEU A 749 -2.94 2.02 24.40
CA LEU A 749 -3.18 0.79 25.15
C LEU A 749 -1.87 0.01 25.28
N GLY A 750 -1.33 -0.14 26.49
CA GLY A 750 -0.04 -0.75 26.76
C GLY A 750 1.13 0.23 26.65
N TRP A 751 2.25 -0.21 26.09
CA TRP A 751 3.42 0.66 25.93
C TRP A 751 3.22 1.65 24.77
N ASP A 752 3.20 2.94 25.06
CA ASP A 752 2.93 4.03 24.10
C ASP A 752 3.82 3.96 22.86
N PHE A 753 5.06 3.54 23.02
CA PHE A 753 6.02 3.42 21.95
C PHE A 753 5.64 2.39 20.86
N VAL A 754 4.93 1.34 21.24
CA VAL A 754 4.52 0.26 20.31
C VAL A 754 3.01 0.20 20.10
N SER A 755 2.23 0.93 20.88
CA SER A 755 0.77 0.84 20.83
C SER A 755 0.20 1.36 19.52
N PRO A 756 -0.60 0.55 18.80
CA PRO A 756 -1.36 1.01 17.65
C PRO A 756 -2.69 1.66 18.02
N VAL A 757 -3.13 1.53 19.28
CA VAL A 757 -4.41 1.97 19.80
C VAL A 757 -4.21 3.18 20.71
N TYR A 758 -4.61 4.35 20.25
CA TYR A 758 -4.62 5.55 21.06
C TYR A 758 -5.86 5.59 21.94
N MET A 759 -5.72 6.17 23.13
CA MET A 759 -6.82 6.32 24.10
C MET A 759 -7.13 7.80 24.33
N SER A 760 -8.37 8.09 24.69
CA SER A 760 -8.81 9.33 25.34
C SER A 760 -9.77 8.99 26.46
N TYR A 761 -9.86 9.89 27.44
CA TYR A 761 -10.70 9.70 28.61
C TYR A 761 -11.89 10.65 28.53
N ASP A 762 -13.05 10.13 28.93
CA ASP A 762 -14.22 10.96 29.16
C ASP A 762 -13.89 12.02 30.21
N THR A 763 -14.11 13.29 29.89
CA THR A 763 -13.74 14.40 30.77
C THR A 763 -14.78 14.63 31.88
N ASN A 764 -16.00 14.11 31.72
CA ASN A 764 -17.15 14.41 32.57
C ASN A 764 -17.31 15.95 32.79
N ASP A 765 -17.05 16.74 31.75
CA ASP A 765 -17.15 18.19 31.77
C ASP A 765 -18.58 18.63 31.49
N ALA A 766 -19.29 19.08 32.53
CA ALA A 766 -20.67 19.52 32.42
C ALA A 766 -20.91 20.64 31.40
N VAL A 767 -19.91 21.50 31.16
CA VAL A 767 -20.01 22.55 30.14
C VAL A 767 -19.90 21.96 28.74
N ALA A 768 -18.96 21.05 28.55
CA ALA A 768 -18.80 20.34 27.26
C ALA A 768 -20.05 19.49 26.94
N ASP A 769 -20.57 18.78 27.92
CA ASP A 769 -21.78 17.95 27.78
C ASP A 769 -23.01 18.79 27.39
N GLU A 770 -23.20 19.96 28.04
CA GLU A 770 -24.30 20.87 27.72
C GLU A 770 -24.15 21.51 26.34
N LEU A 771 -22.89 21.84 25.91
CA LEU A 771 -22.63 22.33 24.55
C LEU A 771 -22.98 21.29 23.50
N VAL A 772 -22.66 20.01 23.74
CA VAL A 772 -23.01 18.91 22.86
C VAL A 772 -24.52 18.65 22.85
N ALA A 773 -25.16 18.61 24.02
CA ALA A 773 -26.61 18.39 24.14
C ALA A 773 -27.44 19.46 23.42
N LEU A 774 -26.95 20.69 23.36
CA LEU A 774 -27.58 21.81 22.67
C LEU A 774 -27.09 22.01 21.24
N GLU A 775 -26.27 21.12 20.71
CA GLU A 775 -25.62 21.20 19.39
C GLU A 775 -24.85 22.53 19.18
N VAL A 776 -24.24 23.06 20.22
CA VAL A 776 -23.48 24.30 20.17
C VAL A 776 -22.08 24.04 19.63
N GLY A 777 -21.84 24.40 18.40
CA GLY A 777 -20.53 24.29 17.81
C GLY A 777 -19.52 25.25 18.44
N VAL A 778 -18.34 24.70 18.78
CA VAL A 778 -17.24 25.48 19.38
C VAL A 778 -16.30 26.00 18.31
N SER A 779 -15.99 27.26 18.33
CA SER A 779 -15.03 27.89 17.43
C SER A 779 -13.88 28.52 18.18
N MET A 780 -12.65 28.25 17.75
CA MET A 780 -11.46 28.92 18.24
C MET A 780 -11.45 30.41 17.83
N PRO A 781 -10.74 31.30 18.56
CA PRO A 781 -10.48 32.65 18.09
C PRO A 781 -9.91 32.67 16.68
N SER A 782 -10.20 33.73 15.91
CA SER A 782 -9.70 33.84 14.54
C SER A 782 -8.20 34.10 14.50
N LYS A 783 -7.47 33.35 13.63
CA LYS A 783 -6.06 33.62 13.35
C LYS A 783 -5.85 34.88 12.49
N LYS A 784 -6.88 35.30 11.74
CA LYS A 784 -6.85 36.50 10.89
C LYS A 784 -7.80 37.53 11.42
N LEU A 785 -7.28 38.75 11.64
CA LEU A 785 -8.03 39.90 12.11
C LEU A 785 -8.27 40.90 10.98
N GLY A 786 -9.53 41.25 10.71
CA GLY A 786 -9.92 42.09 9.59
C GLY A 786 -10.73 41.33 8.54
N GLN A 787 -10.86 41.88 7.34
CA GLN A 787 -11.72 41.32 6.28
C GLN A 787 -10.96 41.09 4.98
N GLY A 788 -11.22 39.94 4.32
CA GLY A 788 -10.73 39.61 3.00
C GLY A 788 -9.20 39.66 2.88
N LYS A 789 -8.69 40.07 1.74
CA LYS A 789 -7.25 40.18 1.44
C LYS A 789 -6.46 41.20 2.29
N PHE A 790 -7.15 42.00 3.08
CA PHE A 790 -6.54 42.98 4.01
C PHE A 790 -6.51 42.51 5.46
N ALA A 791 -6.89 41.25 5.73
CA ALA A 791 -6.80 40.72 7.08
C ALA A 791 -5.33 40.58 7.50
N VAL A 792 -5.05 40.92 8.76
CA VAL A 792 -3.73 40.72 9.38
C VAL A 792 -3.72 39.35 10.04
N GLU A 793 -2.75 38.54 9.71
CA GLU A 793 -2.55 37.21 10.31
C GLU A 793 -1.72 37.37 11.60
N LEU A 794 -2.20 36.74 12.67
CA LEU A 794 -1.50 36.75 13.96
C LEU A 794 -0.25 35.86 13.89
N THR A 795 0.84 36.27 14.50
CA THR A 795 2.01 35.41 14.69
C THR A 795 1.64 34.20 15.59
N PRO A 796 2.38 33.09 15.52
CA PRO A 796 2.15 31.94 16.39
C PRO A 796 2.04 32.30 17.86
N GLN A 797 2.94 33.15 18.37
CA GLN A 797 2.97 33.62 19.76
C GLN A 797 1.76 34.52 20.11
N GLN A 798 1.37 35.42 19.19
CA GLN A 798 0.19 36.26 19.37
C GLN A 798 -1.10 35.40 19.40
N TYR A 799 -1.19 34.37 18.55
CA TYR A 799 -2.35 33.49 18.51
C TYR A 799 -2.45 32.62 19.75
N ASP A 800 -1.35 32.02 20.18
CA ASP A 800 -1.28 31.25 21.43
C ASP A 800 -1.69 32.11 22.60
N ARG A 801 -1.14 33.33 22.70
CA ARG A 801 -1.46 34.29 23.74
C ARG A 801 -2.95 34.69 23.74
N LEU A 802 -3.55 34.91 22.55
CA LEU A 802 -4.98 35.20 22.40
C LEU A 802 -5.85 34.10 22.99
N VAL A 803 -5.50 32.82 22.71
CA VAL A 803 -6.27 31.67 23.21
C VAL A 803 -6.17 31.54 24.74
N VAL A 804 -4.98 31.72 25.30
CA VAL A 804 -4.76 31.73 26.76
C VAL A 804 -5.57 32.87 27.43
N ILE A 805 -5.48 34.07 26.90
CA ILE A 805 -6.23 35.23 27.44
C ILE A 805 -7.74 34.93 27.40
N ALA A 806 -8.26 34.39 26.29
CA ALA A 806 -9.68 34.11 26.11
C ALA A 806 -10.20 33.06 27.08
N GLY A 807 -9.46 31.97 27.27
CA GLY A 807 -9.87 30.86 28.11
C GLY A 807 -9.64 31.06 29.60
N LYS A 808 -8.50 31.63 29.96
CA LYS A 808 -8.02 31.66 31.36
C LYS A 808 -7.98 33.04 32.04
N GLU A 809 -7.60 34.11 31.31
CA GLU A 809 -7.28 35.41 31.96
C GLU A 809 -8.44 36.39 31.93
N VAL A 810 -9.25 36.35 30.86
CA VAL A 810 -10.47 37.16 30.87
C VAL A 810 -11.41 36.59 31.91
N THR A 811 -11.86 37.41 32.84
CA THR A 811 -12.77 36.97 33.90
C THR A 811 -14.04 37.81 33.93
N LYS A 812 -15.11 37.21 34.43
CA LYS A 812 -16.36 37.87 34.81
C LYS A 812 -16.63 37.63 36.29
N THR A 813 -17.09 38.67 37.00
CA THR A 813 -17.42 38.57 38.42
C THR A 813 -18.85 38.05 38.57
N ARG A 814 -19.03 36.95 39.31
CA ARG A 814 -20.32 36.41 39.73
C ARG A 814 -20.21 35.84 41.14
N GLY A 815 -21.21 36.05 41.97
CA GLY A 815 -21.20 35.58 43.36
C GLY A 815 -19.99 36.06 44.18
N GLY A 816 -19.38 37.19 43.81
CA GLY A 816 -18.17 37.72 44.45
C GLY A 816 -16.84 37.12 43.89
N ASN A 817 -16.90 36.08 43.06
CA ASN A 817 -15.72 35.44 42.49
C ASN A 817 -15.45 35.90 41.06
N LYS A 818 -14.17 35.98 40.69
CA LYS A 818 -13.71 36.19 39.31
C LYS A 818 -13.60 34.83 38.64
N LEU A 819 -14.46 34.55 37.65
CA LEU A 819 -14.58 33.29 36.96
C LEU A 819 -14.01 33.44 35.54
N ASN A 820 -13.15 32.50 35.09
CA ASN A 820 -12.69 32.41 33.73
C ASN A 820 -13.82 31.97 32.79
N MET A 821 -13.57 31.72 31.53
CA MET A 821 -14.59 31.35 30.55
C MET A 821 -15.30 30.04 30.93
N HIS A 822 -14.56 28.98 31.25
CA HIS A 822 -15.12 27.67 31.62
C HIS A 822 -15.92 27.77 32.92
N ASP A 823 -15.32 28.26 34.00
CA ASP A 823 -15.94 28.34 35.31
C ASP A 823 -17.19 29.25 35.31
N PHE A 824 -17.18 30.32 34.47
CA PHE A 824 -18.34 31.16 34.29
C PHE A 824 -19.50 30.42 33.60
N LEU A 825 -19.24 29.67 32.57
CA LEU A 825 -20.26 28.84 31.86
C LEU A 825 -20.78 27.77 32.79
N GLU A 826 -19.92 27.06 33.52
CA GLU A 826 -20.30 26.09 34.52
C GLU A 826 -21.22 26.68 35.63
N TYR A 827 -20.81 27.83 36.19
CA TYR A 827 -21.65 28.58 37.16
C TYR A 827 -23.01 28.91 36.56
N MET A 828 -23.07 29.33 35.30
CA MET A 828 -24.34 29.67 34.65
C MET A 828 -25.21 28.48 34.40
N ILE A 829 -24.67 27.36 33.91
CA ILE A 829 -25.40 26.09 33.65
C ILE A 829 -26.03 25.59 34.95
N ASN A 830 -25.32 25.69 36.07
CA ASN A 830 -25.80 25.26 37.39
C ASN A 830 -26.72 26.28 38.06
N SER A 831 -27.03 27.42 37.43
CA SER A 831 -27.88 28.46 38.02
C SER A 831 -29.38 28.14 37.87
N GLU A 832 -30.16 28.53 38.86
CA GLU A 832 -31.64 28.43 38.84
C GLU A 832 -32.26 29.22 37.67
N MET A 833 -31.62 30.26 37.21
CA MET A 833 -32.06 31.03 36.04
C MET A 833 -31.95 30.22 34.76
N TYR A 834 -30.85 29.53 34.59
CA TYR A 834 -30.58 28.71 33.37
C TYR A 834 -31.49 27.48 33.30
N SER A 835 -31.77 26.83 34.44
CA SER A 835 -32.65 25.69 34.52
C SER A 835 -34.09 26.01 34.13
N LYS A 836 -34.52 27.24 34.33
CA LYS A 836 -35.86 27.74 33.97
C LYS A 836 -36.02 28.05 32.47
N TRP A 837 -34.94 28.04 31.70
CA TRP A 837 -35.04 28.27 30.27
C TRP A 837 -35.45 26.98 29.56
N GLU A 838 -36.51 27.06 28.77
CA GLU A 838 -37.02 25.99 27.98
C GLU A 838 -36.35 25.94 26.60
N GLY A 839 -36.43 24.74 25.97
CA GLY A 839 -35.92 24.50 24.62
C GLY A 839 -34.59 23.78 24.57
N THR A 840 -34.48 22.92 23.59
CA THR A 840 -33.29 22.15 23.24
C THR A 840 -32.85 22.50 21.82
N GLY A 841 -31.60 22.18 21.48
CA GLY A 841 -31.05 22.39 20.16
C GLY A 841 -30.38 23.77 19.94
N PRO A 842 -29.83 23.99 18.74
CA PRO A 842 -28.88 25.08 18.47
C PRO A 842 -29.49 26.49 18.46
N ASP A 843 -30.80 26.62 18.34
CA ASP A 843 -31.57 27.89 18.36
C ASP A 843 -32.26 28.16 19.70
N SER A 844 -32.07 27.32 20.69
CA SER A 844 -32.61 27.50 22.01
C SER A 844 -31.98 28.71 22.72
N LYS A 845 -32.71 29.31 23.65
CA LYS A 845 -32.19 30.40 24.45
C LYS A 845 -30.92 30.02 25.21
N LYS A 846 -30.80 28.79 25.65
CA LYS A 846 -29.62 28.22 26.29
C LYS A 846 -28.43 28.26 25.35
N ALA A 847 -28.61 27.72 24.14
CA ALA A 847 -27.55 27.65 23.09
C ALA A 847 -27.05 29.03 22.67
N ILE A 848 -27.98 29.95 22.40
CA ILE A 848 -27.65 31.34 22.04
C ILE A 848 -26.86 32.02 23.16
N TYR A 849 -27.28 31.85 24.40
CA TYR A 849 -26.59 32.43 25.53
C TYR A 849 -25.16 31.91 25.68
N LEU A 850 -24.94 30.59 25.59
CA LEU A 850 -23.60 30.03 25.70
C LEU A 850 -22.70 30.51 24.53
N LYS A 851 -23.21 30.57 23.29
CA LYS A 851 -22.49 31.14 22.14
C LYS A 851 -22.09 32.60 22.37
N ASP A 852 -23.02 33.43 22.83
CA ASP A 852 -22.79 34.87 23.07
C ASP A 852 -21.74 35.08 24.17
N MET A 853 -21.82 34.31 25.24
CA MET A 853 -20.85 34.39 26.33
C MET A 853 -19.43 33.99 25.84
N MET A 854 -19.29 32.88 25.14
CA MET A 854 -17.99 32.50 24.56
C MET A 854 -17.44 33.58 23.62
N ASN A 855 -18.28 34.22 22.80
CA ASN A 855 -17.88 35.29 21.90
C ASN A 855 -17.50 36.56 22.67
N GLU A 856 -18.17 36.86 23.76
CA GLU A 856 -17.81 38.00 24.62
C GLU A 856 -16.43 37.82 25.26
N PHE A 857 -16.12 36.62 25.78
CA PHE A 857 -14.78 36.32 26.31
C PHE A 857 -13.70 36.48 25.23
N LYS A 858 -13.92 35.95 24.02
CA LYS A 858 -13.01 36.09 22.85
C LYS A 858 -12.85 37.60 22.47
N GLY A 859 -13.94 38.35 22.48
CA GLY A 859 -13.92 39.77 22.17
C GLY A 859 -13.08 40.59 23.18
N LYS A 860 -13.25 40.34 24.48
CA LYS A 860 -12.45 40.96 25.56
C LYS A 860 -10.97 40.54 25.46
N ALA A 861 -10.69 39.28 25.14
CA ALA A 861 -9.34 38.78 24.93
C ALA A 861 -8.63 39.51 23.79
N LEU A 862 -9.32 39.77 22.69
CA LEU A 862 -8.76 40.51 21.57
C LEU A 862 -8.42 41.97 21.98
N ILE A 863 -9.23 42.59 22.83
CA ILE A 863 -8.93 43.93 23.36
C ILE A 863 -7.68 43.91 24.25
N GLN A 864 -7.53 42.90 25.08
CA GLN A 864 -6.36 42.73 25.93
C GLN A 864 -5.11 42.43 25.09
N LEU A 865 -5.19 41.49 24.08
CA LEU A 865 -4.09 41.23 23.19
C LEU A 865 -3.56 42.49 22.48
N LYS A 866 -4.48 43.36 22.02
CA LYS A 866 -4.10 44.63 21.38
C LYS A 866 -3.34 45.58 22.33
N LYS A 867 -3.55 45.48 23.63
CA LYS A 867 -2.77 46.23 24.63
C LYS A 867 -1.37 45.63 24.83
N GLU A 868 -1.28 44.33 24.83
CA GLU A 868 -0.02 43.58 24.98
C GLU A 868 0.89 43.69 23.73
N PHE A 869 0.29 43.81 22.53
CA PHE A 869 1.01 43.89 21.25
C PHE A 869 0.68 45.22 20.51
N PRO A 870 1.31 46.35 20.82
CA PRO A 870 1.08 47.64 20.14
C PRO A 870 1.38 47.61 18.65
N ASP A 871 2.36 46.77 18.21
CA ASP A 871 2.73 46.59 16.81
C ASP A 871 1.58 45.97 15.99
N LEU A 872 0.82 45.03 16.56
CA LEU A 872 -0.38 44.46 15.95
C LEU A 872 -1.42 45.55 15.67
N VAL A 873 -1.61 46.50 16.61
CA VAL A 873 -2.53 47.64 16.41
C VAL A 873 -2.09 48.52 15.24
N THR A 874 -0.79 48.74 15.11
CA THR A 874 -0.23 49.51 13.99
C THR A 874 -0.45 48.79 12.66
N GLN A 875 -0.23 47.46 12.61
CA GLN A 875 -0.51 46.66 11.43
C GLN A 875 -1.99 46.67 11.04
N LEU A 876 -2.90 46.55 12.00
CA LEU A 876 -4.34 46.59 11.79
C LEU A 876 -4.79 47.95 11.24
N LYS A 877 -4.26 49.08 11.76
CA LYS A 877 -4.54 50.42 11.23
C LYS A 877 -4.08 50.56 9.77
N LYS A 878 -2.86 50.11 9.46
CA LYS A 878 -2.32 50.15 8.09
C LYS A 878 -3.16 49.27 7.14
N ALA A 879 -3.62 48.11 7.59
CA ALA A 879 -4.48 47.21 6.81
C ALA A 879 -5.84 47.83 6.55
N GLU A 880 -6.43 48.50 7.55
CA GLU A 880 -7.70 49.22 7.41
C GLU A 880 -7.58 50.41 6.45
N GLU A 881 -6.50 51.18 6.51
CA GLU A 881 -6.20 52.26 5.56
C GLU A 881 -6.06 51.75 4.14
N LYS A 882 -5.31 50.66 3.94
CA LYS A 882 -5.20 50.03 2.63
C LYS A 882 -6.56 49.55 2.11
N ARG A 883 -7.39 48.97 2.98
CA ARG A 883 -8.77 48.59 2.63
C ARG A 883 -9.60 49.80 2.23
N LYS A 884 -9.61 50.87 3.02
CA LYS A 884 -10.34 52.10 2.70
C LYS A 884 -9.88 52.68 1.35
N LYS A 885 -8.58 52.77 1.11
CA LYS A 885 -8.04 53.24 -0.19
C LYS A 885 -8.50 52.36 -1.36
N ALA A 886 -8.48 51.03 -1.20
CA ALA A 886 -8.93 50.12 -2.26
C ALA A 886 -10.43 50.20 -2.55
N TYR A 887 -11.27 50.46 -1.54
CA TYR A 887 -12.71 50.62 -1.73
C TYR A 887 -13.08 52.01 -2.29
N LEU A 888 -12.31 53.06 -1.98
CA LEU A 888 -12.55 54.43 -2.44
C LEU A 888 -11.92 54.73 -3.81
N GLY A 889 -11.23 53.74 -4.42
CA GLY A 889 -10.62 53.92 -5.74
C GLY A 889 -9.46 54.91 -5.80
N LYS A 890 -8.86 55.24 -4.64
CA LYS A 890 -7.72 56.15 -4.50
C LYS A 890 -6.51 55.42 -3.97
#